data_06f693d32d3e2792e8fbaaa7cc205eb7
#
_entry.id   06f693d32d3e2792e8fbaaa7cc205eb7
#
_cell.length_a   1.000
_cell.length_b   1.000
_cell.length_c   1.000
_cell.angle_alpha   90.00
_cell.angle_beta   90.00
_cell.angle_gamma   90.00
#
_symmetry.space_group_name_H-M   'P 1'
#
loop_
_entity.id
_entity.type
_entity.pdbx_description
1 polymer ?
#
loop_
_entity_poly.entity_id
_entity_poly.type
_entity_poly.pdbx_seq_one_letter_code
_entity_poly.pdbx_strand_id
1 'polypeptide(L)'
;MGKRLIMFVLGVFSCLLVQAQVKTVTGTVTSADNGEPLLGVSVSVPGTTVGVNTDANGKFTLSHIPASAKVLRFSFIGMEAQELPIKSVMNVQLKSSDYVLKGAVVTALGIKRDEKSLGYSATKVDNEDITAARNADIMTGLQGKVAGLDISSTGTGPGSSTSVIIRGFSSLGGNNQPLYVIDGVPVDNPATTSSDGVNQDQLNHHYDFGNGAAAINPDDVAEMTVLKGAAATALYGSRAANGVIMITTKKGSKHEKGLGVSYNGGIQFTQVARLVEMQNMFGQGAYGNHDPIENGSWGPRFDGVKRVYGYVYNNTQRVKSYRAIKNNIRDFFDTGITFNNSVSFNGATDKSDYFVSLSNVNDNGIYPTRADSYNKYTFSARGSYEANKKLTFSSSINYTYSKNSAVAGGQKLSPIFSLYNVPRDISVTAQEDLSDPFNSPGYYFTPYNATNPYYQLKNWKDTYEQDKIWGKFQADYKLFDFLTLTYRVGLDHTGGKINSGVPNMSALFPGTPNWTNNQEIGTNYGSYFTRDIRRREVNQDVMVNFSKPIEDFNVNAIVGFNTNERKYEWNQEMITNLDLPTWFNVSNSGETPQIRANRQHRRLMGLYGQVEGSWKDMVYLTVTARNDWSSTLPKKNNSYFYPGITGSFIFTELLNKDIRKYISFGKFRVAWGKTGNDASPYMTGTTFTQATSDASGWGEVKFPLGGVNAFTASNSMGNNNLKPEMTTEWELGLNMAFFRNRLAFDFAYYNRSTKN
;
A
#
# COMPACT_ATOMS: atom_id res chain seq x y z
N MET A 1 -24.81 -25.33 -28.83
CA MET A 1 -23.50 -24.71 -29.06
C MET A 1 -22.37 -25.28 -28.19
N GLY A 2 -22.63 -25.81 -27.00
CA GLY A 2 -21.56 -26.29 -26.07
C GLY A 2 -20.72 -27.49 -26.53
N LYS A 3 -21.27 -28.45 -27.26
CA LYS A 3 -20.52 -29.65 -27.67
C LYS A 3 -19.46 -29.42 -28.77
N ARG A 4 -19.63 -28.41 -29.61
CA ARG A 4 -18.65 -28.05 -30.65
C ARG A 4 -17.46 -27.25 -30.10
N LEU A 5 -17.68 -26.51 -29.01
CA LEU A 5 -16.61 -25.75 -28.33
C LEU A 5 -15.67 -26.69 -27.53
N ILE A 6 -16.24 -27.73 -26.91
CA ILE A 6 -15.46 -28.75 -26.17
C ILE A 6 -14.62 -29.61 -27.14
N MET A 7 -15.13 -29.93 -28.31
CA MET A 7 -14.35 -30.65 -29.35
C MET A 7 -13.23 -29.78 -29.94
N PHE A 8 -13.42 -28.48 -30.05
CA PHE A 8 -12.38 -27.56 -30.52
C PHE A 8 -11.26 -27.38 -29.47
N VAL A 9 -11.62 -27.29 -28.19
CA VAL A 9 -10.65 -27.22 -27.08
C VAL A 9 -9.88 -28.51 -26.91
N LEU A 10 -10.53 -29.68 -27.06
CA LEU A 10 -9.86 -31.01 -27.06
C LEU A 10 -8.98 -31.20 -28.29
N GLY A 11 -9.36 -30.69 -29.46
CA GLY A 11 -8.56 -30.72 -30.68
C GLY A 11 -7.31 -29.84 -30.61
N VAL A 12 -7.37 -28.71 -29.94
CA VAL A 12 -6.19 -27.82 -29.70
C VAL A 12 -5.26 -28.44 -28.65
N PHE A 13 -5.80 -29.18 -27.68
CA PHE A 13 -4.97 -29.86 -26.66
C PHE A 13 -4.25 -31.10 -27.22
N SER A 14 -4.78 -31.78 -28.24
CA SER A 14 -4.13 -32.94 -28.85
C SER A 14 -3.06 -32.60 -29.89
N CYS A 15 -2.97 -31.35 -30.39
CA CYS A 15 -1.89 -30.88 -31.27
C CYS A 15 -0.63 -30.45 -30.53
N LEU A 16 -0.63 -30.40 -29.18
CA LEU A 16 0.55 -29.99 -28.39
C LEU A 16 1.43 -31.13 -27.91
N LEU A 17 1.17 -32.39 -28.34
CA LEU A 17 2.08 -33.52 -28.13
C LEU A 17 3.11 -33.65 -29.26
N VAL A 18 3.84 -32.54 -29.52
CA VAL A 18 5.11 -32.63 -30.25
C VAL A 18 6.12 -33.24 -29.29
N GLN A 19 6.63 -34.43 -29.63
CA GLN A 19 7.73 -35.08 -28.92
C GLN A 19 8.94 -34.13 -28.91
N ALA A 20 9.11 -33.38 -27.81
CA ALA A 20 10.34 -32.64 -27.57
C ALA A 20 11.45 -33.66 -27.32
N GLN A 21 12.48 -33.67 -28.14
CA GLN A 21 13.71 -34.41 -27.86
C GLN A 21 14.24 -33.97 -26.52
N VAL A 22 14.19 -34.87 -25.54
CA VAL A 22 14.62 -34.66 -24.16
C VAL A 22 16.15 -34.52 -24.16
N LYS A 23 16.64 -33.29 -24.07
CA LYS A 23 18.08 -33.05 -24.01
C LYS A 23 18.53 -33.15 -22.55
N THR A 24 19.49 -34.02 -22.29
CA THR A 24 20.13 -34.15 -20.96
C THR A 24 21.51 -33.50 -21.03
N VAL A 25 21.85 -32.69 -20.04
CA VAL A 25 23.16 -32.06 -19.86
C VAL A 25 23.75 -32.51 -18.53
N THR A 26 24.99 -32.92 -18.56
CA THR A 26 25.76 -33.30 -17.36
C THR A 26 26.99 -32.42 -17.22
N GLY A 27 27.52 -32.32 -16.02
CA GLY A 27 28.76 -31.57 -15.82
C GLY A 27 29.18 -31.46 -14.38
N THR A 28 30.22 -30.65 -14.17
CA THR A 28 30.76 -30.40 -12.84
C THR A 28 30.93 -28.89 -12.65
N VAL A 29 30.60 -28.40 -11.46
CA VAL A 29 30.79 -27.00 -11.10
C VAL A 29 31.83 -26.92 -9.98
N THR A 30 32.86 -26.11 -10.20
CA THR A 30 33.95 -25.89 -9.26
C THR A 30 34.15 -24.40 -8.99
N SER A 31 34.81 -24.06 -7.90
CA SER A 31 35.24 -22.70 -7.61
C SER A 31 36.43 -22.32 -8.49
N ALA A 32 36.39 -21.16 -9.12
CA ALA A 32 37.53 -20.62 -9.90
C ALA A 32 38.72 -20.22 -9.00
N ASP A 33 38.48 -19.98 -7.69
CA ASP A 33 39.52 -19.47 -6.77
C ASP A 33 40.41 -20.56 -6.23
N ASN A 34 39.90 -21.78 -6.04
CA ASN A 34 40.64 -22.89 -5.41
C ASN A 34 40.40 -24.26 -6.09
N GLY A 35 39.55 -24.31 -7.13
CA GLY A 35 39.25 -25.56 -7.86
C GLY A 35 38.37 -26.56 -7.09
N GLU A 36 37.92 -26.27 -5.87
CA GLU A 36 37.06 -27.17 -5.08
C GLU A 36 35.67 -27.35 -5.71
N PRO A 37 35.11 -28.56 -5.67
CA PRO A 37 33.74 -28.80 -6.13
C PRO A 37 32.74 -28.06 -5.28
N LEU A 38 31.71 -27.47 -5.92
CA LEU A 38 30.68 -26.67 -5.25
C LEU A 38 29.41 -27.50 -5.11
N LEU A 39 29.06 -27.86 -3.86
CA LEU A 39 27.81 -28.52 -3.50
C LEU A 39 26.65 -27.51 -3.48
N GLY A 40 25.50 -27.85 -4.11
CA GLY A 40 24.28 -27.06 -4.01
C GLY A 40 24.21 -25.86 -4.99
N VAL A 41 25.05 -25.85 -6.03
CA VAL A 41 24.90 -24.88 -7.12
C VAL A 41 23.61 -25.14 -7.87
N SER A 42 22.73 -24.14 -7.97
CA SER A 42 21.52 -24.23 -8.77
C SER A 42 21.87 -24.11 -10.26
N VAL A 43 21.57 -25.14 -11.03
CA VAL A 43 21.73 -25.19 -12.49
C VAL A 43 20.32 -25.20 -13.07
N SER A 44 19.92 -24.14 -13.75
CA SER A 44 18.55 -23.96 -14.22
C SER A 44 18.47 -23.44 -15.66
N VAL A 45 17.34 -23.68 -16.29
CA VAL A 45 16.99 -23.09 -17.59
C VAL A 45 16.24 -21.77 -17.31
N PRO A 46 16.79 -20.60 -17.68
CA PRO A 46 16.14 -19.31 -17.44
C PRO A 46 14.70 -19.28 -18.00
N GLY A 47 13.78 -18.73 -17.22
CA GLY A 47 12.37 -18.61 -17.62
C GLY A 47 11.55 -19.90 -17.54
N THR A 48 12.09 -20.98 -16.94
CA THR A 48 11.38 -22.26 -16.75
C THR A 48 11.53 -22.78 -15.32
N THR A 49 10.77 -23.81 -14.97
CA THR A 49 10.90 -24.55 -13.70
C THR A 49 11.91 -25.70 -13.77
N VAL A 50 12.65 -25.84 -14.88
CA VAL A 50 13.62 -26.92 -15.08
C VAL A 50 14.96 -26.55 -14.46
N GLY A 51 15.36 -27.26 -13.40
CA GLY A 51 16.61 -27.03 -12.69
C GLY A 51 17.00 -28.20 -11.80
N VAL A 52 18.29 -28.24 -11.42
CA VAL A 52 18.86 -29.24 -10.51
C VAL A 52 19.96 -28.57 -9.68
N ASN A 53 20.24 -29.12 -8.49
CA ASN A 53 21.40 -28.68 -7.69
C ASN A 53 22.56 -29.67 -7.85
N THR A 54 23.81 -29.16 -7.75
CA THR A 54 25.01 -30.00 -7.75
C THR A 54 25.14 -30.84 -6.48
N ASP A 55 25.71 -32.03 -6.62
CA ASP A 55 26.01 -32.94 -5.51
C ASP A 55 27.31 -32.54 -4.74
N ALA A 56 27.72 -33.35 -3.75
CA ALA A 56 28.91 -33.11 -2.93
C ALA A 56 30.21 -33.07 -3.75
N ASN A 57 30.25 -33.64 -4.94
CA ASN A 57 31.37 -33.61 -5.85
C ASN A 57 31.24 -32.54 -6.93
N GLY A 58 30.29 -31.60 -6.77
CA GLY A 58 29.98 -30.55 -7.72
C GLY A 58 29.31 -31.03 -9.00
N LYS A 59 28.91 -32.31 -9.10
CA LYS A 59 28.32 -32.88 -10.32
C LYS A 59 26.82 -32.60 -10.41
N PHE A 60 26.33 -32.40 -11.64
CA PHE A 60 24.90 -32.25 -11.94
C PHE A 60 24.50 -33.04 -13.17
N THR A 61 23.23 -33.45 -13.20
CA THR A 61 22.57 -34.03 -14.38
C THR A 61 21.21 -33.36 -14.52
N LEU A 62 21.07 -32.50 -15.50
CA LEU A 62 19.82 -31.79 -15.81
C LEU A 62 19.14 -32.45 -17.01
N SER A 63 17.97 -33.04 -16.77
CA SER A 63 17.13 -33.67 -17.78
C SER A 63 15.93 -32.78 -18.13
N HIS A 64 15.20 -33.15 -19.17
CA HIS A 64 13.98 -32.44 -19.60
C HIS A 64 14.19 -30.99 -20.04
N ILE A 65 15.34 -30.68 -20.61
CA ILE A 65 15.65 -29.35 -21.11
C ILE A 65 14.79 -29.07 -22.35
N PRO A 66 14.00 -27.98 -22.37
CA PRO A 66 13.22 -27.61 -23.54
C PRO A 66 14.10 -27.41 -24.78
N ALA A 67 13.63 -27.84 -25.95
CA ALA A 67 14.38 -27.69 -27.20
C ALA A 67 14.66 -26.20 -27.56
N SER A 68 13.85 -25.28 -27.06
CA SER A 68 14.01 -23.84 -27.22
C SER A 68 15.10 -23.23 -26.31
N ALA A 69 15.54 -23.95 -25.27
CA ALA A 69 16.56 -23.47 -24.34
C ALA A 69 17.92 -23.33 -25.03
N LYS A 70 18.54 -22.17 -24.92
CA LYS A 70 19.86 -21.88 -25.50
C LYS A 70 20.97 -21.80 -24.47
N VAL A 71 20.63 -21.46 -23.21
CA VAL A 71 21.58 -21.25 -22.13
C VAL A 71 21.14 -21.97 -20.85
N LEU A 72 22.12 -22.35 -20.02
CA LEU A 72 21.92 -22.72 -18.62
C LEU A 72 22.48 -21.65 -17.72
N ARG A 73 21.74 -21.34 -16.65
CA ARG A 73 22.16 -20.43 -15.60
C ARG A 73 22.68 -21.24 -14.42
N PHE A 74 23.89 -20.92 -14.00
CA PHE A 74 24.57 -21.48 -12.82
C PHE A 74 24.58 -20.41 -11.75
N SER A 75 23.98 -20.66 -10.60
CA SER A 75 23.95 -19.71 -9.49
C SER A 75 24.23 -20.41 -8.16
N PHE A 76 25.06 -19.78 -7.34
CA PHE A 76 25.41 -20.27 -6.01
C PHE A 76 25.61 -19.09 -5.08
N ILE A 77 25.25 -19.25 -3.81
CA ILE A 77 25.39 -18.19 -2.82
C ILE A 77 26.87 -17.82 -2.66
N GLY A 78 27.21 -16.54 -2.89
CA GLY A 78 28.57 -16.03 -2.81
C GLY A 78 29.40 -16.24 -4.09
N MET A 79 28.79 -16.61 -5.21
CA MET A 79 29.45 -16.76 -6.51
C MET A 79 28.73 -15.91 -7.59
N GLU A 80 29.48 -15.43 -8.58
CA GLU A 80 28.91 -14.75 -9.74
C GLU A 80 28.05 -15.74 -10.55
N ALA A 81 26.77 -15.43 -10.72
CA ALA A 81 25.92 -16.24 -11.59
C ALA A 81 26.41 -16.14 -13.03
N GLN A 82 26.50 -17.29 -13.72
CA GLN A 82 26.91 -17.36 -15.12
C GLN A 82 25.80 -17.98 -15.97
N GLU A 83 25.58 -17.41 -17.15
CA GLU A 83 24.72 -18.00 -18.17
C GLU A 83 25.59 -18.46 -19.33
N LEU A 84 25.57 -19.76 -19.61
CA LEU A 84 26.44 -20.38 -20.61
C LEU A 84 25.64 -21.13 -21.67
N PRO A 85 26.04 -21.10 -22.94
CA PRO A 85 25.39 -21.88 -24.00
C PRO A 85 25.39 -23.37 -23.68
N ILE A 86 24.27 -24.04 -23.96
CA ILE A 86 24.08 -25.45 -23.64
C ILE A 86 24.98 -26.34 -24.47
N LYS A 87 25.80 -27.16 -23.78
CA LYS A 87 26.59 -28.26 -24.32
C LYS A 87 26.22 -29.56 -23.63
N SER A 88 26.46 -30.71 -24.23
CA SER A 88 26.13 -32.02 -23.63
C SER A 88 26.88 -32.29 -22.32
N VAL A 89 28.11 -31.79 -22.20
CA VAL A 89 28.89 -31.81 -20.95
C VAL A 89 29.39 -30.41 -20.69
N MET A 90 29.18 -29.91 -19.45
CA MET A 90 29.53 -28.56 -19.04
C MET A 90 30.34 -28.58 -17.73
N ASN A 91 31.64 -28.29 -17.82
CA ASN A 91 32.47 -28.05 -16.65
C ASN A 91 32.57 -26.54 -16.45
N VAL A 92 32.02 -26.05 -15.35
CA VAL A 92 31.83 -24.62 -15.08
C VAL A 92 32.65 -24.23 -13.87
N GLN A 93 33.40 -23.13 -13.99
CA GLN A 93 34.11 -22.52 -12.86
C GLN A 93 33.37 -21.24 -12.48
N LEU A 94 32.77 -21.22 -11.28
CA LEU A 94 32.17 -20.02 -10.74
C LEU A 94 33.24 -19.22 -9.98
N LYS A 95 33.36 -17.95 -10.31
CA LYS A 95 34.17 -17.01 -9.53
C LYS A 95 33.42 -16.64 -8.28
N SER A 96 34.15 -16.50 -7.16
CA SER A 96 33.56 -15.83 -6.00
C SER A 96 33.03 -14.49 -6.49
N SER A 97 31.74 -14.26 -6.26
CA SER A 97 31.31 -12.89 -6.31
C SER A 97 32.08 -12.22 -5.17
N ASP A 98 32.99 -11.31 -5.53
CA ASP A 98 33.31 -10.27 -4.58
C ASP A 98 31.97 -9.62 -4.26
N TYR A 99 31.36 -9.99 -3.15
CA TYR A 99 30.21 -9.29 -2.60
C TYR A 99 30.73 -8.00 -1.98
N VAL A 100 31.36 -7.26 -2.80
CA VAL A 100 31.25 -5.83 -2.73
C VAL A 100 29.76 -5.60 -2.95
N LEU A 101 29.10 -4.85 -2.08
CA LEU A 101 27.75 -4.34 -2.28
C LEU A 101 27.65 -3.72 -3.69
N LYS A 102 27.61 -4.56 -4.73
CA LYS A 102 27.47 -4.18 -6.15
C LYS A 102 25.99 -3.99 -6.51
N GLY A 103 25.12 -3.86 -5.51
CA GLY A 103 23.80 -3.40 -5.69
C GLY A 103 23.81 -1.90 -5.97
N ALA A 104 23.58 -1.49 -7.20
CA ALA A 104 23.16 -0.11 -7.41
C ALA A 104 21.81 0.08 -6.71
N VAL A 105 21.76 1.00 -5.77
CA VAL A 105 20.54 1.39 -5.06
C VAL A 105 20.05 2.69 -5.67
N VAL A 106 18.76 2.76 -5.96
CA VAL A 106 18.15 4.03 -6.38
C VAL A 106 17.99 4.90 -5.14
N THR A 107 18.69 6.03 -5.13
CA THR A 107 18.68 7.01 -4.05
C THR A 107 17.78 8.20 -4.40
N ALA A 108 17.82 9.25 -3.58
CA ALA A 108 17.02 10.44 -3.78
C ALA A 108 17.12 10.96 -5.24
N LEU A 109 16.00 11.50 -5.73
CA LEU A 109 15.79 12.00 -7.09
C LEU A 109 15.89 10.95 -8.22
N GLY A 110 15.91 9.65 -7.87
CA GLY A 110 16.03 8.56 -8.84
C GLY A 110 17.46 8.30 -9.32
N ILE A 111 18.46 8.80 -8.61
CA ILE A 111 19.88 8.63 -8.94
C ILE A 111 20.33 7.24 -8.47
N LYS A 112 20.94 6.46 -9.39
CA LYS A 112 21.57 5.20 -9.04
C LYS A 112 22.93 5.45 -8.38
N ARG A 113 23.17 4.83 -7.24
CA ARG A 113 24.45 4.88 -6.51
C ARG A 113 24.84 3.49 -6.05
N ASP A 114 26.11 3.26 -5.90
CA ASP A 114 26.60 2.05 -5.28
C ASP A 114 26.21 2.03 -3.81
N GLU A 115 25.68 0.94 -3.31
CA GLU A 115 25.29 0.79 -1.92
C GLU A 115 26.49 1.02 -0.97
N LYS A 116 27.71 0.68 -1.42
CA LYS A 116 28.95 0.95 -0.68
C LYS A 116 29.18 2.43 -0.39
N SER A 117 28.73 3.34 -1.28
CA SER A 117 28.94 4.78 -1.13
C SER A 117 27.99 5.42 -0.10
N LEU A 118 26.89 4.76 0.27
CA LEU A 118 25.87 5.34 1.12
C LEU A 118 26.35 5.44 2.57
N GLY A 119 26.44 6.67 3.10
CA GLY A 119 26.74 6.94 4.51
C GLY A 119 25.52 6.88 5.44
N TYR A 120 24.38 6.43 4.97
CA TYR A 120 23.11 6.28 5.72
C TYR A 120 22.47 4.92 5.44
N SER A 121 21.48 4.54 6.25
CA SER A 121 20.72 3.29 6.07
C SER A 121 19.74 3.38 4.93
N ALA A 122 19.91 2.55 3.92
CA ALA A 122 18.95 2.28 2.86
C ALA A 122 18.76 0.77 2.74
N THR A 123 17.53 0.33 2.52
CA THR A 123 17.24 -1.09 2.31
C THR A 123 16.56 -1.28 0.99
N LYS A 124 17.15 -2.10 0.14
CA LYS A 124 16.60 -2.50 -1.16
C LYS A 124 15.82 -3.80 -1.01
N VAL A 125 14.68 -3.90 -1.66
CA VAL A 125 13.85 -5.10 -1.76
C VAL A 125 13.56 -5.32 -3.24
N ASP A 126 13.95 -6.46 -3.78
CA ASP A 126 13.78 -6.81 -5.18
C ASP A 126 12.36 -7.30 -5.51
N ASN A 127 12.00 -7.29 -6.79
CA ASN A 127 10.66 -7.71 -7.25
C ASN A 127 10.26 -9.10 -6.79
N GLU A 128 11.18 -10.07 -6.80
CA GLU A 128 10.91 -11.45 -6.38
C GLU A 128 10.42 -11.51 -4.92
N ASP A 129 11.03 -10.71 -4.06
CA ASP A 129 10.62 -10.60 -2.67
C ASP A 129 9.27 -9.89 -2.50
N ILE A 130 9.05 -8.80 -3.27
CA ILE A 130 7.81 -8.02 -3.23
C ILE A 130 6.62 -8.87 -3.68
N THR A 131 6.82 -9.67 -4.74
CA THR A 131 5.76 -10.47 -5.37
C THR A 131 5.61 -11.86 -4.80
N ALA A 132 6.43 -12.26 -3.84
CA ALA A 132 6.38 -13.60 -3.22
C ALA A 132 4.98 -13.94 -2.66
N ALA A 133 4.29 -12.96 -2.07
CA ALA A 133 2.94 -13.14 -1.54
C ALA A 133 1.84 -12.51 -2.43
N ARG A 134 2.16 -11.77 -3.48
CA ARG A 134 1.26 -11.12 -4.46
C ARG A 134 0.01 -10.46 -3.86
N ASN A 135 0.18 -9.75 -2.77
CA ASN A 135 -0.91 -9.02 -2.15
C ASN A 135 -1.43 -7.88 -3.06
N ALA A 136 -2.70 -7.52 -2.91
CA ALA A 136 -3.32 -6.41 -3.64
C ALA A 136 -2.65 -5.06 -3.35
N ASP A 137 -2.15 -4.86 -2.12
CA ASP A 137 -1.35 -3.71 -1.72
C ASP A 137 0.15 -4.09 -1.70
N ILE A 138 0.94 -3.37 -2.50
CA ILE A 138 2.39 -3.57 -2.61
C ILE A 138 3.14 -3.32 -1.29
N MET A 139 2.61 -2.46 -0.39
CA MET A 139 3.27 -2.14 0.87
C MET A 139 3.34 -3.34 1.80
N THR A 140 2.34 -4.20 1.78
CA THR A 140 2.35 -5.44 2.58
C THR A 140 3.47 -6.40 2.16
N GLY A 141 3.95 -6.30 0.91
CA GLY A 141 5.11 -7.04 0.41
C GLY A 141 6.44 -6.68 1.10
N LEU A 142 6.52 -5.52 1.77
CA LEU A 142 7.70 -5.09 2.54
C LEU A 142 7.68 -5.55 4.00
N GLN A 143 6.55 -6.08 4.49
CA GLN A 143 6.39 -6.47 5.88
C GLN A 143 7.41 -7.56 6.28
N GLY A 144 8.14 -7.32 7.36
CA GLY A 144 9.18 -8.23 7.85
C GLY A 144 10.49 -8.24 7.05
N LYS A 145 10.60 -7.48 5.93
CA LYS A 145 11.79 -7.45 5.07
C LYS A 145 12.68 -6.24 5.29
N VAL A 146 12.17 -5.20 5.92
CA VAL A 146 12.89 -3.94 6.14
C VAL A 146 12.94 -3.63 7.63
N ALA A 147 14.11 -3.63 8.22
CA ALA A 147 14.30 -3.29 9.62
C ALA A 147 13.88 -1.82 9.91
N GLY A 148 13.16 -1.59 11.01
CA GLY A 148 12.67 -0.27 11.42
C GLY A 148 11.49 0.24 10.58
N LEU A 149 10.83 -0.63 9.83
CA LEU A 149 9.60 -0.38 9.10
C LEU A 149 8.45 -1.11 9.80
N ASP A 150 7.46 -0.36 10.25
CA ASP A 150 6.22 -0.88 10.79
C ASP A 150 5.11 -0.72 9.73
N ILE A 151 4.49 -1.84 9.38
CA ILE A 151 3.42 -1.89 8.38
C ILE A 151 2.20 -2.53 9.04
N SER A 152 1.13 -1.77 9.12
CA SER A 152 -0.15 -2.25 9.63
C SER A 152 -1.27 -1.95 8.66
N SER A 153 -2.09 -2.96 8.38
CA SER A 153 -3.33 -2.83 7.62
C SER A 153 -4.47 -2.59 8.59
N THR A 154 -5.44 -1.77 8.21
CA THR A 154 -6.64 -1.53 9.01
C THR A 154 -7.51 -2.77 9.15
N GLY A 155 -7.38 -3.75 8.26
CA GLY A 155 -8.09 -5.02 8.31
C GLY A 155 -9.61 -4.90 8.09
N THR A 156 -10.09 -3.79 7.55
CA THR A 156 -11.52 -3.53 7.33
C THR A 156 -12.09 -4.21 6.09
N GLY A 157 -11.24 -4.84 5.29
CA GLY A 157 -11.63 -5.56 4.07
C GLY A 157 -10.62 -5.43 2.94
N PRO A 158 -10.92 -5.98 1.77
CA PRO A 158 -10.07 -5.87 0.58
C PRO A 158 -9.85 -4.43 0.18
N GLY A 159 -8.62 -4.09 -0.20
CA GLY A 159 -8.26 -2.73 -0.63
C GLY A 159 -8.27 -1.68 0.48
N SER A 160 -8.34 -2.08 1.76
CA SER A 160 -8.24 -1.16 2.91
C SER A 160 -6.88 -0.49 3.02
N SER A 161 -6.81 0.60 3.80
CA SER A 161 -5.59 1.40 3.97
C SER A 161 -4.49 0.63 4.69
N THR A 162 -3.27 0.84 4.24
CA THR A 162 -2.05 0.36 4.90
C THR A 162 -1.29 1.54 5.48
N SER A 163 -1.04 1.49 6.77
CA SER A 163 -0.17 2.44 7.47
C SER A 163 1.27 1.96 7.42
N VAL A 164 2.16 2.85 7.04
CA VAL A 164 3.61 2.58 6.96
C VAL A 164 4.33 3.62 7.79
N ILE A 165 5.08 3.19 8.80
CA ILE A 165 5.83 4.07 9.71
C ILE A 165 7.30 3.67 9.66
N ILE A 166 8.19 4.62 9.40
CA ILE A 166 9.63 4.44 9.37
C ILE A 166 10.26 5.01 10.62
N ARG A 167 10.89 4.17 11.45
CA ARG A 167 11.59 4.58 12.68
C ARG A 167 10.70 5.32 13.69
N GLY A 168 9.41 4.98 13.76
CA GLY A 168 8.44 5.56 14.69
C GLY A 168 7.87 6.91 14.26
N PHE A 169 7.06 7.50 15.12
CA PHE A 169 6.36 8.76 14.88
C PHE A 169 7.32 9.95 15.04
N SER A 170 7.20 10.95 14.18
CA SER A 170 8.03 12.17 14.20
C SER A 170 7.22 13.46 14.36
N SER A 171 5.93 13.47 14.06
CA SER A 171 5.03 14.61 14.21
C SER A 171 3.87 14.27 15.13
N LEU A 172 3.50 15.21 16.02
CA LEU A 172 2.36 15.05 16.93
C LEU A 172 1.02 15.32 16.25
N GLY A 173 0.97 16.28 15.35
CA GLY A 173 -0.28 16.70 14.71
C GLY A 173 -0.31 16.48 13.20
N GLY A 174 0.77 15.98 12.62
CA GLY A 174 0.93 15.80 11.18
C GLY A 174 0.81 14.36 10.72
N ASN A 175 0.88 14.18 9.41
CA ASN A 175 0.98 12.87 8.78
C ASN A 175 2.38 12.27 9.05
N ASN A 176 2.42 11.06 9.59
CA ASN A 176 3.65 10.31 9.87
C ASN A 176 3.99 9.26 8.79
N GLN A 177 3.23 9.22 7.69
CA GLN A 177 3.49 8.33 6.56
C GLN A 177 4.72 8.78 5.76
N PRO A 178 5.51 7.86 5.19
CA PRO A 178 6.62 8.20 4.32
C PRO A 178 6.15 8.80 3.00
N LEU A 179 7.06 9.49 2.32
CA LEU A 179 6.85 9.93 0.95
C LEU A 179 7.01 8.75 -0.02
N TYR A 180 6.06 8.56 -0.91
CA TYR A 180 6.17 7.61 -2.01
C TYR A 180 6.72 8.31 -3.24
N VAL A 181 7.73 7.69 -3.86
CA VAL A 181 8.38 8.25 -5.06
C VAL A 181 8.48 7.16 -6.12
N ILE A 182 7.82 7.34 -7.24
CA ILE A 182 7.83 6.39 -8.36
C ILE A 182 8.70 6.95 -9.49
N ASP A 183 9.76 6.24 -9.87
CA ASP A 183 10.71 6.63 -10.91
C ASP A 183 11.23 8.07 -10.74
N GLY A 184 11.42 8.48 -9.48
CA GLY A 184 11.94 9.79 -9.10
C GLY A 184 10.88 10.90 -8.98
N VAL A 185 9.60 10.62 -9.20
CA VAL A 185 8.49 11.58 -9.02
C VAL A 185 7.69 11.25 -7.76
N PRO A 186 7.50 12.21 -6.85
CA PRO A 186 6.61 12.07 -5.72
C PRO A 186 5.15 11.81 -6.12
N VAL A 187 4.49 10.88 -5.41
CA VAL A 187 3.09 10.49 -5.63
C VAL A 187 2.33 10.63 -4.32
N ASP A 188 1.11 11.12 -4.40
CA ASP A 188 0.25 11.28 -3.23
C ASP A 188 -0.32 9.94 -2.75
N ASN A 189 -0.30 9.72 -1.42
CA ASN A 189 -0.78 8.48 -0.79
C ASN A 189 -1.74 8.76 0.39
N PRO A 190 -2.77 9.57 0.25
CA PRO A 190 -3.72 9.78 1.32
C PRO A 190 -4.62 8.54 1.49
N ALA A 191 -4.98 8.23 2.72
CA ALA A 191 -6.11 7.37 3.00
C ALA A 191 -7.41 8.04 2.57
N THR A 192 -8.36 7.27 2.07
CA THR A 192 -9.71 7.72 1.76
C THR A 192 -10.66 7.08 2.75
N THR A 193 -11.13 7.88 3.70
CA THR A 193 -12.05 7.45 4.75
C THR A 193 -13.33 8.30 4.67
N SER A 194 -14.43 7.78 5.16
CA SER A 194 -15.72 8.49 5.16
C SER A 194 -16.12 9.01 6.54
N SER A 195 -15.17 9.33 7.40
CA SER A 195 -15.45 9.86 8.75
C SER A 195 -16.24 11.17 8.79
N ASP A 196 -16.48 11.80 7.64
CA ASP A 196 -17.20 13.08 7.52
C ASP A 196 -18.66 12.89 7.06
N GLY A 197 -19.25 11.74 7.30
CA GLY A 197 -20.64 11.44 6.96
C GLY A 197 -21.66 12.03 7.95
N VAL A 198 -22.87 11.52 7.89
CA VAL A 198 -24.06 11.93 8.65
C VAL A 198 -23.85 11.92 10.17
N ASN A 199 -23.04 10.99 10.66
CA ASN A 199 -22.66 10.91 12.06
C ASN A 199 -21.20 11.34 12.19
N GLN A 200 -20.95 12.51 12.75
CA GLN A 200 -19.62 13.00 13.10
C GLN A 200 -18.95 12.21 14.23
N ASP A 201 -19.61 11.19 14.71
CA ASP A 201 -19.10 10.29 15.75
C ASP A 201 -18.08 9.34 15.09
N GLN A 202 -16.79 9.57 15.37
CA GLN A 202 -15.68 8.75 14.88
C GLN A 202 -15.76 7.28 15.32
N LEU A 203 -16.63 6.96 16.27
CA LEU A 203 -16.82 5.60 16.79
C LEU A 203 -17.87 4.81 16.01
N ASN A 204 -18.68 5.46 15.19
CA ASN A 204 -19.80 4.85 14.48
C ASN A 204 -19.68 5.06 12.96
N HIS A 205 -20.14 4.10 12.17
CA HIS A 205 -20.21 4.17 10.71
C HIS A 205 -18.89 4.60 10.06
N HIS A 206 -17.82 3.93 10.44
CA HIS A 206 -16.49 4.21 9.91
C HIS A 206 -16.18 3.34 8.70
N TYR A 207 -15.79 3.94 7.59
CA TYR A 207 -15.40 3.24 6.36
C TYR A 207 -13.96 3.59 5.99
N ASP A 208 -13.26 2.60 5.47
CA ASP A 208 -11.91 2.76 4.90
C ASP A 208 -11.90 2.19 3.48
N PHE A 209 -11.65 3.05 2.53
CA PHE A 209 -11.62 2.72 1.10
C PHE A 209 -10.19 2.59 0.55
N GLY A 210 -9.19 2.57 1.41
CA GLY A 210 -7.80 2.38 1.02
C GLY A 210 -7.02 3.67 0.80
N ASN A 211 -5.78 3.51 0.38
CA ASN A 211 -4.84 4.59 0.10
C ASN A 211 -4.23 4.51 -1.30
N GLY A 212 -3.50 5.56 -1.69
CA GLY A 212 -2.97 5.72 -3.05
C GLY A 212 -1.93 4.68 -3.47
N ALA A 213 -1.21 4.05 -2.52
CA ALA A 213 -0.21 3.01 -2.82
C ALA A 213 -0.85 1.74 -3.39
N ALA A 214 -2.10 1.45 -3.04
CA ALA A 214 -2.84 0.32 -3.59
C ALA A 214 -3.09 0.43 -5.11
N ALA A 215 -2.91 1.62 -5.72
CA ALA A 215 -3.04 1.81 -7.16
C ALA A 215 -1.91 1.17 -7.99
N ILE A 216 -0.77 0.85 -7.36
CA ILE A 216 0.41 0.31 -8.05
C ILE A 216 0.23 -1.19 -8.27
N ASN A 217 0.60 -1.66 -9.48
CA ASN A 217 0.70 -3.10 -9.75
C ASN A 217 2.07 -3.63 -9.28
N PRO A 218 2.13 -4.58 -8.33
CA PRO A 218 3.40 -5.14 -7.86
C PRO A 218 4.27 -5.78 -8.97
N ASP A 219 3.64 -6.37 -9.99
CA ASP A 219 4.35 -7.00 -11.11
C ASP A 219 5.09 -5.99 -12.01
N ASP A 220 4.72 -4.69 -11.97
CA ASP A 220 5.38 -3.62 -12.71
C ASP A 220 6.62 -3.07 -12.01
N VAL A 221 6.84 -3.41 -10.76
CA VAL A 221 7.94 -2.91 -9.94
C VAL A 221 9.18 -3.77 -10.17
N ALA A 222 10.32 -3.15 -10.36
CA ALA A 222 11.62 -3.81 -10.44
C ALA A 222 12.26 -3.96 -9.05
N GLU A 223 12.22 -2.89 -8.26
CA GLU A 223 12.77 -2.83 -6.92
C GLU A 223 12.11 -1.73 -6.09
N MET A 224 12.14 -1.89 -4.79
CA MET A 224 11.77 -0.84 -3.84
C MET A 224 12.96 -0.53 -2.93
N THR A 225 13.21 0.75 -2.69
CA THR A 225 14.26 1.19 -1.77
C THR A 225 13.65 2.05 -0.67
N VAL A 226 13.88 1.66 0.58
CA VAL A 226 13.43 2.43 1.74
C VAL A 226 14.58 3.29 2.25
N LEU A 227 14.45 4.61 2.12
CA LEU A 227 15.39 5.60 2.63
C LEU A 227 14.94 6.04 4.02
N LYS A 228 15.83 5.81 5.01
CA LYS A 228 15.50 5.99 6.41
C LYS A 228 16.21 7.19 6.99
N GLY A 229 15.90 8.11 7.58
CA GLY A 229 16.67 9.16 8.22
C GLY A 229 16.76 10.48 7.46
N ALA A 230 16.95 11.54 8.21
CA ALA A 230 16.90 12.91 7.72
C ALA A 230 17.94 13.21 6.63
N ALA A 231 19.16 12.71 6.77
CA ALA A 231 20.22 12.94 5.79
C ALA A 231 19.93 12.25 4.44
N ALA A 232 19.30 11.06 4.46
CA ALA A 232 18.91 10.32 3.26
C ALA A 232 17.78 11.02 2.47
N THR A 233 16.92 11.74 3.17
CA THR A 233 15.67 12.28 2.64
C THR A 233 15.72 13.77 2.33
N ALA A 234 16.78 14.47 2.76
CA ALA A 234 16.93 15.92 2.65
C ALA A 234 16.68 16.49 1.23
N LEU A 235 17.07 15.76 0.17
CA LEU A 235 16.85 16.18 -1.22
C LEU A 235 15.37 16.26 -1.64
N TYR A 236 14.48 15.50 -0.99
CA TYR A 236 13.03 15.57 -1.25
C TYR A 236 12.30 16.64 -0.44
N GLY A 237 13.00 17.29 0.49
CA GLY A 237 12.47 18.38 1.26
C GLY A 237 11.52 17.96 2.37
N SER A 238 10.67 18.91 2.78
CA SER A 238 9.73 18.75 3.91
C SER A 238 8.79 17.55 3.79
N ARG A 239 8.48 17.11 2.59
CA ARG A 239 7.63 15.95 2.34
C ARG A 239 8.25 14.62 2.79
N ALA A 240 9.56 14.58 2.90
CA ALA A 240 10.32 13.38 3.22
C ALA A 240 10.79 13.31 4.69
N ALA A 241 10.24 14.14 5.56
CA ALA A 241 10.60 14.17 6.99
C ALA A 241 10.38 12.81 7.69
N ASN A 242 9.44 12.00 7.21
CA ASN A 242 9.11 10.68 7.75
C ASN A 242 9.75 9.51 6.99
N GLY A 243 10.75 9.78 6.14
CA GLY A 243 11.35 8.79 5.27
C GLY A 243 10.76 8.77 3.86
N VAL A 244 11.37 7.96 2.99
CA VAL A 244 10.96 7.83 1.58
C VAL A 244 10.94 6.36 1.18
N ILE A 245 9.88 5.95 0.49
CA ILE A 245 9.82 4.68 -0.22
C ILE A 245 9.95 4.97 -1.71
N MET A 246 11.10 4.60 -2.24
CA MET A 246 11.42 4.72 -3.66
C MET A 246 10.95 3.46 -4.38
N ILE A 247 10.17 3.63 -5.43
CA ILE A 247 9.65 2.54 -6.26
C ILE A 247 10.25 2.72 -7.65
N THR A 248 11.05 1.76 -8.07
CA THR A 248 11.62 1.70 -9.42
C THR A 248 10.83 0.70 -10.25
N THR A 249 10.33 1.14 -11.39
CA THR A 249 9.52 0.29 -12.26
C THR A 249 10.35 -0.44 -13.29
N LYS A 250 9.85 -1.57 -13.80
CA LYS A 250 10.47 -2.37 -14.87
C LYS A 250 10.58 -1.55 -16.16
N LYS A 251 11.62 -1.80 -16.93
CA LYS A 251 11.92 -1.18 -18.23
C LYS A 251 12.15 -2.27 -19.28
N GLY A 252 12.16 -1.90 -20.55
CA GLY A 252 12.64 -2.78 -21.61
C GLY A 252 14.12 -3.09 -21.43
N SER A 253 14.52 -4.33 -21.70
CA SER A 253 15.90 -4.77 -21.58
C SER A 253 16.61 -4.76 -22.93
N LYS A 254 17.70 -4.00 -23.06
CA LYS A 254 18.54 -3.99 -24.28
C LYS A 254 19.28 -5.33 -24.50
N HIS A 255 19.34 -6.19 -23.49
CA HIS A 255 19.96 -7.52 -23.59
C HIS A 255 19.03 -8.57 -24.17
N GLU A 256 17.73 -8.33 -24.18
CA GLU A 256 16.72 -9.22 -24.76
C GLU A 256 16.33 -8.71 -26.15
N LYS A 257 16.84 -9.36 -27.21
CA LYS A 257 16.44 -9.05 -28.58
C LYS A 257 15.04 -9.61 -28.85
N GLY A 258 14.10 -8.73 -29.19
CA GLY A 258 12.73 -9.10 -29.56
C GLY A 258 11.68 -8.58 -28.58
N LEU A 259 10.45 -9.05 -28.77
CA LEU A 259 9.32 -8.76 -27.90
C LEU A 259 9.29 -9.76 -26.72
N GLY A 260 9.53 -9.27 -25.52
CA GLY A 260 9.30 -10.02 -24.29
C GLY A 260 7.82 -9.97 -23.92
N VAL A 261 7.22 -11.13 -23.62
CA VAL A 261 5.85 -11.23 -23.12
C VAL A 261 5.88 -12.01 -21.82
N SER A 262 5.31 -11.42 -20.77
CA SER A 262 5.19 -12.08 -19.46
C SER A 262 3.74 -12.07 -19.01
N TYR A 263 3.26 -13.21 -18.52
CA TYR A 263 1.97 -13.33 -17.85
C TYR A 263 2.19 -13.85 -16.42
N ASN A 264 1.58 -13.17 -15.48
CA ASN A 264 1.57 -13.56 -14.07
C ASN A 264 0.12 -13.70 -13.62
N GLY A 265 -0.23 -14.86 -13.06
CA GLY A 265 -1.54 -15.13 -12.48
C GLY A 265 -1.40 -15.67 -11.06
N GLY A 266 -2.36 -15.33 -10.20
CA GLY A 266 -2.39 -15.81 -8.81
C GLY A 266 -3.80 -15.90 -8.27
N ILE A 267 -4.01 -16.89 -7.40
CA ILE A 267 -5.23 -17.04 -6.61
C ILE A 267 -4.83 -17.05 -5.15
N GLN A 268 -5.52 -16.27 -4.33
CA GLN A 268 -5.31 -16.21 -2.89
C GLN A 268 -6.63 -16.53 -2.18
N PHE A 269 -6.56 -17.32 -1.12
CA PHE A 269 -7.68 -17.61 -0.24
C PHE A 269 -7.46 -16.93 1.10
N THR A 270 -8.46 -16.17 1.55
CA THR A 270 -8.41 -15.39 2.79
C THR A 270 -9.50 -15.86 3.74
N GLN A 271 -9.15 -16.06 5.01
CA GLN A 271 -10.10 -16.44 6.07
C GLN A 271 -9.89 -15.57 7.30
N VAL A 272 -10.94 -15.40 8.08
CA VAL A 272 -10.84 -14.70 9.36
C VAL A 272 -9.85 -15.44 10.27
N ALA A 273 -8.80 -14.72 10.74
CA ALA A 273 -7.71 -15.33 11.50
C ALA A 273 -8.05 -15.49 12.97
N ARG A 274 -8.31 -14.36 13.66
CA ARG A 274 -8.54 -14.32 15.10
C ARG A 274 -9.85 -13.61 15.39
N LEU A 275 -10.61 -14.20 16.29
CA LEU A 275 -11.84 -13.64 16.87
C LEU A 275 -11.68 -13.65 18.38
N VAL A 276 -12.42 -12.78 19.06
CA VAL A 276 -12.46 -12.76 20.51
C VAL A 276 -13.01 -14.11 21.01
N GLU A 277 -12.33 -14.73 21.98
CA GLU A 277 -12.81 -15.93 22.62
C GLU A 277 -14.03 -15.63 23.49
N MET A 278 -15.11 -16.33 23.21
CA MET A 278 -16.38 -16.17 23.91
C MET A 278 -16.57 -17.27 24.94
N GLN A 279 -17.16 -16.94 26.08
CA GLN A 279 -17.52 -17.92 27.10
C GLN A 279 -18.57 -18.93 26.58
N ASN A 280 -18.61 -20.14 27.14
CA ASN A 280 -19.52 -21.23 26.76
C ASN A 280 -20.28 -21.82 27.98
N MET A 281 -20.48 -21.05 29.02
CA MET A 281 -21.14 -21.50 30.24
C MET A 281 -22.55 -20.95 30.43
N PHE A 282 -22.79 -19.72 29.96
CA PHE A 282 -24.05 -19.00 30.17
C PHE A 282 -24.66 -18.60 28.81
N GLY A 283 -25.96 -18.61 28.71
CA GLY A 283 -26.69 -18.28 27.48
C GLY A 283 -27.46 -16.97 27.60
N GLN A 284 -28.38 -16.78 26.66
CA GLN A 284 -29.19 -15.57 26.55
C GLN A 284 -29.88 -15.22 27.88
N GLY A 285 -29.81 -13.93 28.25
CA GLY A 285 -30.44 -13.38 29.44
C GLY A 285 -29.50 -12.45 30.19
N ALA A 286 -30.00 -11.93 31.33
CA ALA A 286 -29.30 -11.01 32.20
C ALA A 286 -29.54 -11.39 33.69
N TYR A 287 -28.60 -11.03 34.54
CA TYR A 287 -28.68 -11.26 36.01
C TYR A 287 -28.99 -12.71 36.42
N GLY A 288 -28.51 -13.69 35.62
CA GLY A 288 -28.77 -15.10 35.88
C GLY A 288 -30.14 -15.61 35.44
N ASN A 289 -30.98 -14.75 34.86
CA ASN A 289 -32.34 -15.08 34.40
C ASN A 289 -32.37 -15.12 32.86
N HIS A 290 -33.19 -16.04 32.33
CA HIS A 290 -33.44 -16.07 30.90
C HIS A 290 -34.39 -14.93 30.51
N ASP A 291 -33.92 -14.10 29.55
CA ASP A 291 -34.73 -13.07 28.90
C ASP A 291 -34.73 -13.35 27.40
N PRO A 292 -35.89 -13.61 26.78
CA PRO A 292 -35.97 -14.01 25.37
C PRO A 292 -35.57 -12.94 24.36
N ILE A 293 -35.51 -11.66 24.76
CA ILE A 293 -35.12 -10.54 23.86
C ILE A 293 -33.77 -9.93 24.23
N GLU A 294 -33.07 -10.46 25.25
CA GLU A 294 -31.77 -9.96 25.68
C GLU A 294 -30.69 -10.28 24.62
N ASN A 295 -29.79 -9.32 24.34
CA ASN A 295 -28.64 -9.49 23.48
C ASN A 295 -27.37 -9.98 24.18
N GLY A 296 -27.41 -10.09 25.53
CA GLY A 296 -26.30 -10.57 26.35
C GLY A 296 -26.37 -12.07 26.63
N SER A 297 -25.25 -12.62 27.06
CA SER A 297 -25.09 -14.01 27.52
C SER A 297 -24.83 -14.08 29.03
N TRP A 298 -25.64 -13.36 29.83
CA TRP A 298 -25.60 -13.30 31.29
C TRP A 298 -26.83 -13.95 31.93
N GLY A 299 -27.51 -14.83 31.16
CA GLY A 299 -28.63 -15.65 31.63
C GLY A 299 -28.20 -16.83 32.49
N PRO A 300 -29.05 -17.85 32.68
CA PRO A 300 -28.72 -19.06 33.42
C PRO A 300 -27.57 -19.84 32.82
N ARG A 301 -26.98 -20.74 33.59
CA ARG A 301 -26.03 -21.71 33.08
C ARG A 301 -26.68 -22.64 32.05
N PHE A 302 -25.96 -23.01 31.02
CA PHE A 302 -26.44 -23.95 29.99
C PHE A 302 -26.86 -25.28 30.61
N ASP A 303 -28.06 -25.73 30.27
CA ASP A 303 -28.68 -26.97 30.73
C ASP A 303 -29.23 -27.85 29.57
N GLY A 304 -29.16 -27.34 28.33
CA GLY A 304 -29.66 -28.02 27.16
C GLY A 304 -31.16 -28.01 26.94
N VAL A 305 -31.92 -27.43 27.86
CA VAL A 305 -33.40 -27.35 27.76
C VAL A 305 -33.80 -26.44 26.61
N LYS A 306 -34.90 -26.74 25.95
CA LYS A 306 -35.48 -25.87 24.91
C LYS A 306 -36.10 -24.62 25.54
N ARG A 307 -35.75 -23.43 25.02
CA ARG A 307 -36.32 -22.13 25.46
C ARG A 307 -36.78 -21.33 24.26
N VAL A 308 -37.81 -20.55 24.45
CA VAL A 308 -38.28 -19.55 23.47
C VAL A 308 -37.31 -18.39 23.42
N TYR A 309 -37.21 -17.69 22.29
CA TYR A 309 -36.44 -16.47 22.14
C TYR A 309 -37.02 -15.56 21.06
N GLY A 310 -36.66 -14.28 21.11
CA GLY A 310 -37.18 -13.24 20.21
C GLY A 310 -38.65 -12.92 20.47
N TYR A 311 -39.22 -12.24 19.50
CA TYR A 311 -40.62 -11.80 19.56
C TYR A 311 -41.59 -12.87 19.06
N VAL A 312 -42.87 -12.68 19.38
CA VAL A 312 -43.96 -13.45 18.80
C VAL A 312 -44.40 -12.83 17.46
N TYR A 313 -44.53 -13.66 16.43
CA TYR A 313 -45.06 -13.31 15.13
C TYR A 313 -46.15 -14.33 14.74
N ASN A 314 -47.35 -13.84 14.41
CA ASN A 314 -48.50 -14.69 14.06
C ASN A 314 -48.70 -15.86 15.07
N ASN A 315 -48.76 -15.56 16.36
CA ASN A 315 -48.89 -16.52 17.47
C ASN A 315 -47.78 -17.61 17.52
N THR A 316 -46.66 -17.39 16.83
CA THR A 316 -45.51 -18.29 16.84
C THR A 316 -44.31 -17.57 17.42
N GLN A 317 -43.48 -18.30 18.20
CA GLN A 317 -42.21 -17.81 18.72
C GLN A 317 -41.14 -18.84 18.47
N ARG A 318 -39.92 -18.38 18.16
CA ARG A 318 -38.77 -19.25 17.93
C ARG A 318 -38.35 -20.00 19.17
N VAL A 319 -37.87 -21.23 19.00
CA VAL A 319 -37.37 -22.11 20.06
C VAL A 319 -35.93 -22.50 19.72
N LYS A 320 -35.08 -22.46 20.74
CA LYS A 320 -33.68 -22.89 20.64
C LYS A 320 -33.32 -23.88 21.74
N SER A 321 -32.28 -24.68 21.52
CA SER A 321 -31.64 -25.46 22.58
C SER A 321 -30.74 -24.53 23.38
N TYR A 322 -30.89 -24.48 24.70
CA TYR A 322 -30.13 -23.61 25.59
C TYR A 322 -28.72 -24.19 25.83
N ARG A 323 -27.86 -24.06 24.81
CA ARG A 323 -26.47 -24.54 24.81
C ARG A 323 -25.62 -23.68 23.90
N ALA A 324 -24.32 -23.54 24.21
CA ALA A 324 -23.41 -22.79 23.41
C ALA A 324 -23.25 -23.37 21.99
N ILE A 325 -23.27 -22.52 20.99
CA ILE A 325 -22.96 -22.85 19.59
C ILE A 325 -21.47 -22.59 19.37
N LYS A 326 -20.72 -23.67 19.07
CA LYS A 326 -19.29 -23.58 18.77
C LYS A 326 -19.09 -22.85 17.44
N ASN A 327 -18.07 -22.01 17.37
CA ASN A 327 -17.70 -21.24 16.17
C ASN A 327 -18.77 -20.29 15.61
N ASN A 328 -19.82 -19.97 16.38
CA ASN A 328 -20.98 -19.22 15.93
C ASN A 328 -20.68 -17.95 15.15
N ILE A 329 -19.67 -17.16 15.59
CA ILE A 329 -19.23 -15.94 14.89
C ILE A 329 -18.32 -16.29 13.71
N ARG A 330 -17.47 -17.32 13.84
CA ARG A 330 -16.57 -17.73 12.76
C ARG A 330 -17.33 -18.23 11.52
N ASP A 331 -18.38 -19.01 11.75
CA ASP A 331 -19.18 -19.62 10.68
C ASP A 331 -20.02 -18.59 9.89
N PHE A 332 -20.06 -17.34 10.35
CA PHE A 332 -20.66 -16.24 9.60
C PHE A 332 -19.79 -15.78 8.43
N PHE A 333 -18.46 -15.88 8.54
CA PHE A 333 -17.55 -15.39 7.52
C PHE A 333 -17.32 -16.42 6.43
N ASP A 334 -17.33 -15.96 5.19
CA ASP A 334 -16.97 -16.74 4.01
C ASP A 334 -15.44 -16.83 3.86
N THR A 335 -15.01 -17.67 2.93
CA THR A 335 -13.63 -17.65 2.44
C THR A 335 -13.52 -16.64 1.32
N GLY A 336 -12.73 -15.60 1.52
CA GLY A 336 -12.39 -14.62 0.50
C GLY A 336 -11.51 -15.24 -0.59
N ILE A 337 -11.74 -14.86 -1.83
CA ILE A 337 -10.97 -15.30 -3.00
C ILE A 337 -10.50 -14.08 -3.76
N THR A 338 -9.18 -13.95 -3.89
CA THR A 338 -8.56 -12.89 -4.70
C THR A 338 -7.96 -13.50 -5.96
N PHE A 339 -8.32 -12.95 -7.12
CA PHE A 339 -7.70 -13.25 -8.41
C PHE A 339 -6.82 -12.08 -8.81
N ASN A 340 -5.55 -12.34 -9.06
CA ASN A 340 -4.58 -11.38 -9.59
C ASN A 340 -4.10 -11.85 -10.95
N ASN A 341 -4.23 -11.01 -11.98
CA ASN A 341 -3.72 -11.29 -13.31
C ASN A 341 -2.97 -10.08 -13.84
N SER A 342 -1.82 -10.31 -14.46
CA SER A 342 -1.00 -9.28 -15.08
C SER A 342 -0.37 -9.80 -16.35
N VAL A 343 -0.45 -9.04 -17.42
CA VAL A 343 0.28 -9.29 -18.66
C VAL A 343 1.14 -8.09 -18.98
N SER A 344 2.39 -8.33 -19.35
CA SER A 344 3.32 -7.26 -19.74
C SER A 344 4.05 -7.59 -21.02
N PHE A 345 4.37 -6.53 -21.76
CA PHE A 345 5.12 -6.52 -23.01
C PHE A 345 6.31 -5.59 -22.84
N ASN A 346 7.49 -6.07 -23.16
CA ASN A 346 8.70 -5.28 -23.09
C ASN A 346 9.59 -5.52 -24.30
N GLY A 347 10.37 -4.52 -24.65
CA GLY A 347 11.33 -4.61 -25.71
C GLY A 347 12.28 -3.42 -25.73
N ALA A 348 13.39 -3.58 -26.44
CA ALA A 348 14.34 -2.51 -26.62
C ALA A 348 15.04 -2.61 -27.98
N THR A 349 15.44 -1.45 -28.47
CA THR A 349 16.34 -1.26 -29.59
C THR A 349 17.64 -0.59 -29.11
N ASP A 350 18.57 -0.30 -29.98
CA ASP A 350 19.78 0.44 -29.60
C ASP A 350 19.47 1.83 -29.03
N LYS A 351 18.39 2.46 -29.49
CA LYS A 351 18.02 3.85 -29.13
C LYS A 351 16.78 4.00 -28.30
N SER A 352 16.00 2.93 -28.11
CA SER A 352 14.72 3.01 -27.37
C SER A 352 14.48 1.76 -26.55
N ASP A 353 13.76 1.94 -25.47
CA ASP A 353 13.14 0.85 -24.71
C ASP A 353 11.67 1.16 -24.43
N TYR A 354 10.88 0.12 -24.25
CA TYR A 354 9.48 0.24 -23.85
C TYR A 354 9.05 -0.91 -22.95
N PHE A 355 8.08 -0.60 -22.10
CA PHE A 355 7.37 -1.56 -21.26
C PHE A 355 5.90 -1.14 -21.20
N VAL A 356 5.00 -2.10 -21.44
CA VAL A 356 3.55 -1.91 -21.35
C VAL A 356 2.96 -3.04 -20.53
N SER A 357 2.06 -2.75 -19.61
CA SER A 357 1.38 -3.77 -18.83
C SER A 357 -0.11 -3.46 -18.64
N LEU A 358 -0.86 -4.54 -18.47
CA LEU A 358 -2.28 -4.55 -18.10
C LEU A 358 -2.43 -5.50 -16.92
N SER A 359 -3.15 -5.10 -15.89
CA SER A 359 -3.47 -5.99 -14.78
C SER A 359 -4.89 -5.83 -14.26
N ASN A 360 -5.35 -6.89 -13.60
CA ASN A 360 -6.63 -6.95 -12.93
C ASN A 360 -6.48 -7.62 -11.57
N VAL A 361 -7.11 -7.04 -10.56
CA VAL A 361 -7.30 -7.64 -9.23
C VAL A 361 -8.79 -7.69 -8.97
N ASN A 362 -9.29 -8.86 -8.61
CA ASN A 362 -10.67 -9.05 -8.18
C ASN A 362 -10.66 -9.80 -6.86
N ASP A 363 -11.23 -9.20 -5.82
CA ASP A 363 -11.32 -9.74 -4.47
C ASP A 363 -12.77 -9.65 -4.00
N ASN A 364 -13.34 -10.76 -3.55
CA ASN A 364 -14.72 -10.83 -3.09
C ASN A 364 -14.90 -10.66 -1.58
N GLY A 365 -13.79 -10.46 -0.85
CA GLY A 365 -13.79 -10.30 0.60
C GLY A 365 -14.19 -11.56 1.39
N ILE A 366 -14.35 -11.38 2.69
CA ILE A 366 -14.71 -12.47 3.62
C ILE A 366 -16.12 -12.32 4.21
N TYR A 367 -16.82 -11.24 3.95
CA TYR A 367 -18.20 -11.09 4.40
C TYR A 367 -19.18 -11.77 3.46
N PRO A 368 -20.26 -12.36 3.97
CA PRO A 368 -21.35 -12.88 3.16
C PRO A 368 -21.86 -11.82 2.16
N THR A 369 -22.48 -12.26 1.07
CA THR A 369 -23.07 -11.39 0.04
C THR A 369 -22.07 -10.55 -0.76
N ARG A 370 -20.75 -10.73 -0.57
CA ARG A 370 -19.68 -9.94 -1.18
C ARG A 370 -19.80 -8.45 -0.86
N ALA A 371 -20.20 -8.13 0.37
CA ALA A 371 -20.39 -6.76 0.81
C ALA A 371 -19.06 -5.99 0.89
N ASP A 372 -17.96 -6.70 1.14
CA ASP A 372 -16.58 -6.20 1.14
C ASP A 372 -15.86 -6.69 -0.13
N SER A 373 -15.95 -5.97 -1.21
CA SER A 373 -15.32 -6.37 -2.47
C SER A 373 -14.41 -5.28 -3.02
N TYR A 374 -13.36 -5.71 -3.73
CA TYR A 374 -12.40 -4.80 -4.37
C TYR A 374 -12.08 -5.25 -5.79
N ASN A 375 -12.26 -4.33 -6.72
CA ASN A 375 -11.91 -4.53 -8.12
C ASN A 375 -10.94 -3.44 -8.56
N LYS A 376 -9.84 -3.83 -9.22
CA LYS A 376 -8.82 -2.91 -9.73
C LYS A 376 -8.40 -3.32 -11.13
N TYR A 377 -8.30 -2.35 -12.02
CA TYR A 377 -7.72 -2.49 -13.36
C TYR A 377 -6.61 -1.48 -13.51
N THR A 378 -5.44 -1.92 -13.97
CA THR A 378 -4.33 -1.02 -14.21
C THR A 378 -3.81 -1.12 -15.64
N PHE A 379 -3.43 0.02 -16.18
CA PHE A 379 -2.66 0.15 -17.42
C PHE A 379 -1.40 0.94 -17.12
N SER A 380 -0.26 0.45 -17.57
CA SER A 380 1.02 1.16 -17.46
C SER A 380 1.74 1.12 -18.80
N ALA A 381 2.26 2.27 -19.23
CA ALA A 381 3.14 2.37 -20.39
C ALA A 381 4.31 3.28 -20.06
N ARG A 382 5.51 2.86 -20.41
CA ARG A 382 6.73 3.63 -20.19
C ARG A 382 7.75 3.33 -21.26
N GLY A 383 8.63 4.30 -21.51
CA GLY A 383 9.70 4.13 -22.46
C GLY A 383 10.72 5.23 -22.40
N SER A 384 11.86 4.98 -23.04
CA SER A 384 12.89 5.98 -23.28
C SER A 384 13.32 5.98 -24.74
N TYR A 385 13.79 7.15 -25.21
CA TYR A 385 14.26 7.34 -26.57
C TYR A 385 15.49 8.25 -26.60
N GLU A 386 16.57 7.74 -27.13
CA GLU A 386 17.83 8.48 -27.40
C GLU A 386 17.70 9.19 -28.74
N ALA A 387 17.24 10.45 -28.73
CA ALA A 387 17.10 11.23 -29.97
C ALA A 387 18.44 11.44 -30.68
N ASN A 388 19.49 11.63 -29.89
CA ASN A 388 20.89 11.66 -30.33
C ASN A 388 21.81 11.36 -29.13
N LYS A 389 23.15 11.36 -29.36
CA LYS A 389 24.15 11.07 -28.32
C LYS A 389 24.09 12.02 -27.08
N LYS A 390 23.41 13.17 -27.21
CA LYS A 390 23.32 14.19 -26.16
C LYS A 390 21.94 14.30 -25.55
N LEU A 391 20.86 13.86 -26.20
CA LEU A 391 19.50 14.11 -25.81
C LEU A 391 18.73 12.80 -25.67
N THR A 392 18.26 12.54 -24.47
CA THR A 392 17.41 11.38 -24.13
C THR A 392 16.09 11.87 -23.55
N PHE A 393 14.99 11.34 -24.04
CA PHE A 393 13.65 11.52 -23.48
C PHE A 393 13.22 10.24 -22.77
N SER A 394 12.53 10.39 -21.64
CA SER A 394 11.85 9.28 -21.00
C SER A 394 10.47 9.71 -20.52
N SER A 395 9.49 8.82 -20.63
CA SER A 395 8.11 9.09 -20.23
C SER A 395 7.49 7.85 -19.60
N SER A 396 6.57 8.07 -18.70
CA SER A 396 5.66 7.04 -18.19
C SER A 396 4.26 7.60 -18.02
N ILE A 397 3.27 6.76 -18.27
CA ILE A 397 1.86 6.99 -17.94
C ILE A 397 1.29 5.75 -17.30
N ASN A 398 0.55 5.95 -16.24
CA ASN A 398 -0.13 4.88 -15.52
C ASN A 398 -1.57 5.33 -15.28
N TYR A 399 -2.50 4.43 -15.49
CA TYR A 399 -3.91 4.61 -15.18
C TYR A 399 -4.40 3.46 -14.31
N THR A 400 -5.15 3.79 -13.29
CA THR A 400 -5.81 2.80 -12.44
C THR A 400 -7.26 3.21 -12.24
N TYR A 401 -8.16 2.30 -12.56
CA TYR A 401 -9.54 2.32 -12.10
C TYR A 401 -9.69 1.35 -10.94
N SER A 402 -10.34 1.77 -9.87
CA SER A 402 -10.70 0.88 -8.77
C SER A 402 -12.09 1.16 -8.23
N LYS A 403 -12.76 0.07 -7.80
CA LYS A 403 -14.02 0.11 -7.08
C LYS A 403 -13.87 -0.71 -5.80
N ASN A 404 -14.13 -0.04 -4.68
CA ASN A 404 -14.12 -0.64 -3.35
C ASN A 404 -15.54 -0.59 -2.77
N SER A 405 -16.06 -1.71 -2.30
CA SER A 405 -17.24 -1.79 -1.45
C SER A 405 -16.74 -2.10 -0.04
N ALA A 406 -17.11 -1.26 0.92
CA ALA A 406 -16.66 -1.40 2.30
C ALA A 406 -17.83 -1.75 3.22
N VAL A 407 -17.53 -2.50 4.27
CA VAL A 407 -18.47 -2.80 5.34
C VAL A 407 -18.28 -1.80 6.48
N ALA A 408 -19.37 -1.25 6.98
CA ALA A 408 -19.34 -0.30 8.09
C ALA A 408 -18.65 -0.92 9.32
N GLY A 409 -17.69 -0.18 9.87
CA GLY A 409 -17.10 -0.42 11.18
C GLY A 409 -17.74 0.47 12.26
N GLY A 410 -17.38 0.25 13.51
CA GLY A 410 -17.83 1.08 14.62
C GLY A 410 -18.77 0.37 15.58
N GLN A 411 -19.28 1.13 16.56
CA GLN A 411 -20.02 0.59 17.69
C GLN A 411 -21.48 0.28 17.37
N LYS A 412 -22.16 1.14 16.65
CA LYS A 412 -23.58 0.98 16.34
C LYS A 412 -23.76 0.59 14.88
N LEU A 413 -24.78 -0.23 14.63
CA LEU A 413 -25.24 -0.57 13.28
C LEU A 413 -24.11 -1.05 12.34
N SER A 414 -23.07 -1.68 12.90
CA SER A 414 -22.08 -2.40 12.11
C SER A 414 -22.31 -3.91 12.21
N PRO A 415 -22.04 -4.68 11.15
CA PRO A 415 -22.18 -6.14 11.20
C PRO A 415 -21.35 -6.78 12.32
N ILE A 416 -20.14 -6.31 12.58
CA ILE A 416 -19.30 -6.81 13.68
C ILE A 416 -19.92 -6.53 15.05
N PHE A 417 -20.45 -5.33 15.26
CA PHE A 417 -21.17 -5.02 16.50
C PHE A 417 -22.37 -5.96 16.69
N SER A 418 -23.18 -6.12 15.64
CA SER A 418 -24.33 -7.02 15.66
C SER A 418 -23.94 -8.47 15.95
N LEU A 419 -22.84 -8.98 15.36
CA LEU A 419 -22.33 -10.34 15.59
C LEU A 419 -21.96 -10.59 17.06
N TYR A 420 -21.26 -9.64 17.70
CA TYR A 420 -20.85 -9.79 19.10
C TYR A 420 -21.99 -9.54 20.09
N ASN A 421 -23.12 -9.00 19.63
CA ASN A 421 -24.36 -8.87 20.39
C ASN A 421 -25.32 -10.04 20.16
N VAL A 422 -24.91 -11.12 19.52
CA VAL A 422 -25.71 -12.35 19.44
C VAL A 422 -25.34 -13.27 20.59
N PRO A 423 -26.33 -13.67 21.45
CA PRO A 423 -26.10 -14.62 22.53
C PRO A 423 -25.49 -15.94 22.05
N ARG A 424 -24.73 -16.58 22.94
CA ARG A 424 -23.97 -17.80 22.61
C ARG A 424 -24.82 -18.99 22.11
N ASP A 425 -26.12 -18.97 22.37
CA ASP A 425 -27.09 -20.02 22.07
C ASP A 425 -28.07 -19.67 20.94
N ILE A 426 -27.86 -18.53 20.26
CA ILE A 426 -28.60 -18.14 19.04
C ILE A 426 -27.68 -18.31 17.84
N SER A 427 -28.11 -19.07 16.83
CA SER A 427 -27.34 -19.29 15.61
C SER A 427 -27.28 -18.01 14.77
N VAL A 428 -26.07 -17.55 14.47
CA VAL A 428 -25.84 -16.43 13.54
C VAL A 428 -26.19 -16.84 12.11
N THR A 429 -25.75 -18.02 11.66
CA THR A 429 -25.98 -18.49 10.28
C THR A 429 -27.45 -18.79 9.99
N ALA A 430 -28.27 -19.11 11.00
CA ALA A 430 -29.72 -19.27 10.82
C ALA A 430 -30.45 -17.94 10.54
N GLN A 431 -29.76 -16.81 10.62
CA GLN A 431 -30.30 -15.46 10.34
C GLN A 431 -30.11 -15.03 8.88
N GLU A 432 -29.48 -15.87 8.04
CA GLU A 432 -29.17 -15.56 6.64
C GLU A 432 -30.42 -15.44 5.76
N ASP A 433 -31.43 -16.29 5.99
CA ASP A 433 -32.69 -16.24 5.25
C ASP A 433 -33.51 -15.01 5.64
N LEU A 434 -33.38 -13.95 4.85
CA LEU A 434 -34.12 -12.70 5.06
C LEU A 434 -35.60 -12.76 4.65
N SER A 435 -36.06 -13.87 4.08
CA SER A 435 -37.49 -14.11 3.81
C SER A 435 -38.24 -14.55 5.07
N ASP A 436 -37.54 -15.08 6.06
CA ASP A 436 -38.11 -15.38 7.38
C ASP A 436 -38.39 -14.09 8.14
N PRO A 437 -39.66 -13.79 8.49
CA PRO A 437 -40.01 -12.57 9.21
C PRO A 437 -39.23 -12.35 10.52
N PHE A 438 -38.83 -13.40 11.21
CA PHE A 438 -38.02 -13.33 12.44
C PHE A 438 -36.59 -12.85 12.18
N ASN A 439 -36.11 -12.91 10.96
CA ASN A 439 -34.79 -12.40 10.57
C ASN A 439 -34.87 -10.96 10.04
N SER A 440 -36.09 -10.41 9.88
CA SER A 440 -36.26 -9.01 9.53
C SER A 440 -35.82 -8.09 10.67
N PRO A 441 -35.31 -6.88 10.38
CA PRO A 441 -34.99 -5.92 11.43
C PRO A 441 -36.12 -5.64 12.41
N GLY A 442 -37.38 -5.64 11.95
CA GLY A 442 -38.55 -5.36 12.76
C GLY A 442 -38.86 -6.43 13.82
N TYR A 443 -38.53 -7.70 13.51
CA TYR A 443 -38.75 -8.84 14.42
C TYR A 443 -37.42 -9.51 14.84
N TYR A 444 -36.30 -8.86 14.60
CA TYR A 444 -35.00 -9.36 15.08
C TYR A 444 -35.07 -9.58 16.60
N PHE A 445 -34.43 -10.63 17.07
CA PHE A 445 -34.66 -11.16 18.43
C PHE A 445 -34.44 -10.16 19.58
N THR A 446 -33.78 -9.02 19.33
CA THR A 446 -33.42 -8.03 20.34
C THR A 446 -33.73 -6.59 19.89
N PRO A 447 -34.19 -5.71 20.81
CA PRO A 447 -34.33 -4.28 20.56
C PRO A 447 -33.05 -3.49 20.85
N TYR A 448 -32.00 -4.09 21.41
CA TYR A 448 -30.85 -3.38 21.99
C TYR A 448 -29.74 -3.08 20.97
N ASN A 449 -29.92 -2.01 20.17
CA ASN A 449 -28.93 -1.44 19.26
C ASN A 449 -28.31 -2.42 18.26
N ALA A 450 -28.83 -3.61 18.09
CA ALA A 450 -28.37 -4.61 17.13
C ALA A 450 -29.47 -4.94 16.12
N THR A 451 -29.07 -5.30 14.93
CA THR A 451 -29.97 -5.81 13.89
C THR A 451 -29.30 -6.97 13.15
N ASN A 452 -30.06 -7.66 12.31
CA ASN A 452 -29.54 -8.78 11.55
C ASN A 452 -28.34 -8.38 10.68
N PRO A 453 -27.13 -8.93 10.90
CA PRO A 453 -25.94 -8.54 10.16
C PRO A 453 -26.05 -8.85 8.65
N TYR A 454 -26.75 -9.90 8.23
CA TYR A 454 -26.98 -10.19 6.81
C TYR A 454 -27.88 -9.15 6.14
N TYR A 455 -28.87 -8.61 6.89
CA TYR A 455 -29.70 -7.53 6.39
C TYR A 455 -28.89 -6.26 6.16
N GLN A 456 -27.97 -5.92 7.08
CA GLN A 456 -27.07 -4.78 6.94
C GLN A 456 -26.19 -4.94 5.70
N LEU A 457 -25.50 -6.07 5.57
CA LEU A 457 -24.61 -6.34 4.43
C LEU A 457 -25.32 -6.27 3.06
N LYS A 458 -26.58 -6.69 3.00
CA LYS A 458 -27.36 -6.69 1.75
C LYS A 458 -27.91 -5.32 1.38
N ASN A 459 -28.34 -4.53 2.36
CA ASN A 459 -29.15 -3.33 2.10
C ASN A 459 -28.39 -2.01 2.26
N TRP A 460 -27.29 -1.98 3.01
CA TRP A 460 -26.46 -0.79 3.10
C TRP A 460 -25.45 -0.79 1.98
N LYS A 461 -25.19 0.40 1.45
CA LYS A 461 -24.35 0.56 0.25
C LYS A 461 -23.27 1.60 0.52
N ASP A 462 -22.05 1.13 0.62
CA ASP A 462 -20.88 1.96 0.87
C ASP A 462 -19.81 1.64 -0.16
N THR A 463 -19.64 2.55 -1.12
CA THR A 463 -18.74 2.33 -2.26
C THR A 463 -17.86 3.53 -2.49
N TYR A 464 -16.64 3.26 -2.95
CA TYR A 464 -15.72 4.25 -3.49
C TYR A 464 -15.25 3.81 -4.88
N GLU A 465 -15.49 4.64 -5.87
CA GLU A 465 -14.97 4.47 -7.22
C GLU A 465 -13.91 5.51 -7.48
N GLN A 466 -12.79 5.11 -8.08
CA GLN A 466 -11.64 5.99 -8.29
C GLN A 466 -11.03 5.77 -9.67
N ASP A 467 -10.74 6.89 -10.33
CA ASP A 467 -9.86 6.99 -11.49
C ASP A 467 -8.59 7.72 -11.09
N LYS A 468 -7.43 7.09 -11.27
CA LYS A 468 -6.13 7.69 -10.98
C LYS A 468 -5.22 7.63 -12.18
N ILE A 469 -4.67 8.78 -12.58
CA ILE A 469 -3.67 8.91 -13.64
C ILE A 469 -2.43 9.54 -13.04
N TRP A 470 -1.28 8.87 -13.22
CA TRP A 470 0.00 9.46 -12.83
C TRP A 470 1.09 9.11 -13.83
N GLY A 471 2.09 9.95 -13.89
CA GLY A 471 3.19 9.71 -14.80
C GLY A 471 4.21 10.83 -14.80
N LYS A 472 5.21 10.67 -15.64
CA LYS A 472 6.27 11.65 -15.81
C LYS A 472 6.66 11.84 -17.25
N PHE A 473 7.25 13.00 -17.51
CA PHE A 473 8.09 13.27 -18.67
C PHE A 473 9.44 13.79 -18.17
N GLN A 474 10.53 13.31 -18.76
CA GLN A 474 11.89 13.74 -18.45
C GLN A 474 12.72 13.91 -19.72
N ALA A 475 13.51 14.96 -19.78
CA ALA A 475 14.48 15.22 -20.81
C ALA A 475 15.86 15.40 -20.17
N ASP A 476 16.83 14.60 -20.62
CA ASP A 476 18.23 14.65 -20.18
C ASP A 476 19.09 15.14 -21.34
N TYR A 477 19.80 16.26 -21.14
CA TYR A 477 20.70 16.84 -22.14
C TYR A 477 22.14 16.85 -21.65
N LYS A 478 23.02 16.07 -22.27
CA LYS A 478 24.44 16.02 -21.99
C LYS A 478 25.13 17.23 -22.64
N LEU A 479 25.40 18.24 -21.86
CA LEU A 479 26.18 19.39 -22.28
C LEU A 479 27.64 18.99 -22.58
N PHE A 480 28.24 18.27 -21.62
CA PHE A 480 29.55 17.64 -21.69
C PHE A 480 29.46 16.23 -21.11
N ASP A 481 30.46 15.39 -21.29
CA ASP A 481 30.44 14.02 -20.74
C ASP A 481 30.31 13.98 -19.22
N PHE A 482 30.78 15.03 -18.56
CA PHE A 482 30.70 15.20 -17.09
C PHE A 482 29.54 16.07 -16.60
N LEU A 483 28.70 16.65 -17.48
CA LEU A 483 27.67 17.61 -17.14
C LEU A 483 26.38 17.34 -17.90
N THR A 484 25.32 17.00 -17.17
CA THR A 484 23.98 16.73 -17.71
C THR A 484 22.96 17.71 -17.11
N LEU A 485 22.16 18.34 -17.95
CA LEU A 485 20.98 19.11 -17.59
C LEU A 485 19.75 18.19 -17.69
N THR A 486 18.97 18.12 -16.64
CA THR A 486 17.73 17.34 -16.57
C THR A 486 16.54 18.25 -16.30
N TYR A 487 15.51 18.15 -17.12
CA TYR A 487 14.17 18.67 -16.82
C TYR A 487 13.22 17.51 -16.62
N ARG A 488 12.45 17.52 -15.52
CA ARG A 488 11.47 16.50 -15.21
C ARG A 488 10.16 17.13 -14.73
N VAL A 489 9.05 16.66 -15.25
CA VAL A 489 7.71 16.99 -14.78
C VAL A 489 6.95 15.71 -14.47
N GLY A 490 6.31 15.68 -13.31
CA GLY A 490 5.43 14.62 -12.85
C GLY A 490 4.03 15.14 -12.60
N LEU A 491 3.04 14.33 -12.93
CA LEU A 491 1.63 14.56 -12.66
C LEU A 491 1.06 13.38 -11.88
N ASP A 492 0.28 13.66 -10.85
CA ASP A 492 -0.61 12.71 -10.17
C ASP A 492 -2.01 13.34 -10.10
N HIS A 493 -2.99 12.69 -10.69
CA HIS A 493 -4.38 13.14 -10.67
C HIS A 493 -5.29 11.99 -10.27
N THR A 494 -6.15 12.25 -9.28
CA THR A 494 -7.16 11.32 -8.79
C THR A 494 -8.52 11.99 -8.84
N GLY A 495 -9.48 11.36 -9.52
CA GLY A 495 -10.91 11.60 -9.40
C GLY A 495 -11.55 10.44 -8.66
N GLY A 496 -12.40 10.70 -7.67
CA GLY A 496 -13.05 9.65 -6.91
C GLY A 496 -14.43 10.04 -6.46
N LYS A 497 -15.32 9.04 -6.30
CA LYS A 497 -16.68 9.23 -5.84
C LYS A 497 -17.02 8.24 -4.73
N ILE A 498 -17.39 8.78 -3.56
CA ILE A 498 -17.94 7.99 -2.45
C ILE A 498 -19.47 8.06 -2.56
N ASN A 499 -20.13 6.91 -2.41
CA ASN A 499 -21.57 6.81 -2.20
C ASN A 499 -21.79 5.99 -0.92
N SER A 500 -22.63 6.50 -0.01
CA SER A 500 -23.04 5.81 1.21
C SER A 500 -24.53 5.94 1.41
N GLY A 501 -25.22 4.83 1.64
CA GLY A 501 -26.66 4.79 1.76
C GLY A 501 -27.14 3.84 2.85
N VAL A 502 -27.96 4.35 3.77
CA VAL A 502 -28.67 3.60 4.78
C VAL A 502 -30.17 3.71 4.50
N PRO A 503 -30.92 2.60 4.37
CA PRO A 503 -32.35 2.63 4.06
C PRO A 503 -33.17 3.26 5.18
N ASN A 504 -34.34 3.80 4.86
CA ASN A 504 -35.31 4.28 5.84
C ASN A 504 -35.96 3.09 6.56
N MET A 505 -35.36 2.69 7.68
CA MET A 505 -35.79 1.54 8.48
C MET A 505 -37.16 1.79 9.13
N SER A 506 -37.42 3.03 9.52
CA SER A 506 -38.70 3.42 10.11
C SER A 506 -39.88 3.21 9.15
N ALA A 507 -39.71 3.53 7.87
CA ALA A 507 -40.73 3.33 6.84
C ALA A 507 -40.85 1.85 6.39
N LEU A 508 -39.76 1.08 6.46
CA LEU A 508 -39.75 -0.34 6.05
C LEU A 508 -40.39 -1.27 7.09
N PHE A 509 -40.35 -0.92 8.38
CA PHE A 509 -40.77 -1.80 9.46
C PHE A 509 -41.77 -1.14 10.43
N PRO A 510 -42.80 -0.40 9.96
CA PRO A 510 -43.71 0.33 10.83
C PRO A 510 -44.52 -0.64 11.70
N GLY A 511 -44.77 -0.29 12.98
CA GLY A 511 -45.58 -1.06 13.90
C GLY A 511 -45.03 -2.40 14.35
N THR A 512 -43.78 -2.74 13.98
CA THR A 512 -43.12 -3.96 14.46
C THR A 512 -42.57 -3.75 15.88
N PRO A 513 -42.26 -4.82 16.65
CA PRO A 513 -41.73 -4.71 17.99
C PRO A 513 -40.44 -3.86 18.08
N ASN A 514 -39.51 -4.05 17.17
CA ASN A 514 -38.27 -3.26 17.18
C ASN A 514 -38.47 -1.82 16.68
N TRP A 515 -39.48 -1.54 15.88
CA TRP A 515 -39.83 -0.15 15.55
C TRP A 515 -40.21 0.66 16.80
N THR A 516 -40.90 0.02 17.74
CA THR A 516 -41.35 0.66 18.98
C THR A 516 -40.25 0.73 20.05
N ASN A 517 -39.44 -0.34 20.17
CA ASN A 517 -38.51 -0.55 21.28
C ASN A 517 -37.04 -0.28 20.94
N ASN A 518 -36.67 -0.23 19.65
CA ASN A 518 -35.34 0.03 19.20
C ASN A 518 -35.26 1.40 18.52
N GLN A 519 -34.62 2.37 19.15
CA GLN A 519 -34.47 3.72 18.64
C GLN A 519 -33.76 3.76 17.30
N GLU A 520 -32.85 2.82 17.00
CA GLU A 520 -32.12 2.75 15.73
C GLU A 520 -33.04 2.31 14.57
N ILE A 521 -34.16 1.63 14.83
CA ILE A 521 -35.14 1.24 13.81
C ILE A 521 -36.24 2.30 13.69
N GLY A 522 -36.84 2.67 14.82
CA GLY A 522 -38.01 3.58 14.83
C GLY A 522 -37.67 5.03 14.47
N THR A 523 -36.45 5.46 14.72
CA THR A 523 -35.99 6.82 14.42
C THR A 523 -35.02 6.90 13.23
N ASN A 524 -34.72 5.77 12.58
CA ASN A 524 -33.89 5.76 11.40
C ASN A 524 -34.73 6.01 10.15
N TYR A 525 -34.78 7.25 9.73
CA TYR A 525 -35.49 7.70 8.53
C TYR A 525 -34.66 7.55 7.25
N GLY A 526 -33.51 6.88 7.33
CA GLY A 526 -32.59 6.67 6.21
C GLY A 526 -31.76 7.90 5.85
N SER A 527 -30.67 7.64 5.17
CA SER A 527 -29.77 8.68 4.70
C SER A 527 -29.03 8.26 3.45
N TYR A 528 -28.62 9.23 2.67
CA TYR A 528 -27.71 9.02 1.55
C TYR A 528 -26.74 10.20 1.45
N PHE A 529 -25.46 9.93 1.25
CA PHE A 529 -24.51 10.94 0.86
C PHE A 529 -23.69 10.53 -0.35
N THR A 530 -23.29 11.52 -1.14
CA THR A 530 -22.32 11.37 -2.20
C THR A 530 -21.23 12.43 -2.04
N ARG A 531 -19.96 12.04 -2.28
CA ARG A 531 -18.82 12.95 -2.22
C ARG A 531 -17.95 12.76 -3.45
N ASP A 532 -17.83 13.80 -4.25
CA ASP A 532 -16.89 13.87 -5.36
C ASP A 532 -15.56 14.44 -4.90
N ILE A 533 -14.48 13.69 -5.11
CA ILE A 533 -13.12 14.02 -4.66
C ILE A 533 -12.25 14.28 -5.89
N ARG A 534 -11.45 15.35 -5.85
CA ARG A 534 -10.41 15.64 -6.83
C ARG A 534 -9.09 15.93 -6.14
N ARG A 535 -8.04 15.22 -6.51
CA ARG A 535 -6.67 15.47 -6.08
C ARG A 535 -5.80 15.68 -7.30
N ARG A 536 -4.94 16.69 -7.27
CA ARG A 536 -3.96 16.93 -8.32
C ARG A 536 -2.66 17.36 -7.70
N GLU A 537 -1.60 16.69 -8.09
CA GLU A 537 -0.24 17.07 -7.76
C GLU A 537 0.58 17.24 -9.04
N VAL A 538 1.30 18.35 -9.16
CA VAL A 538 2.26 18.61 -10.21
C VAL A 538 3.59 18.87 -9.56
N ASN A 539 4.61 18.10 -9.96
CA ASN A 539 5.98 18.26 -9.50
C ASN A 539 6.90 18.55 -10.67
N GLN A 540 7.74 19.56 -10.57
CA GLN A 540 8.71 19.91 -11.61
C GLN A 540 10.09 20.06 -10.98
N ASP A 541 11.09 19.52 -11.68
CA ASP A 541 12.51 19.61 -11.30
C ASP A 541 13.34 20.09 -12.49
N VAL A 542 14.22 21.05 -12.25
CA VAL A 542 15.33 21.40 -13.13
C VAL A 542 16.61 21.08 -12.37
N MET A 543 17.46 20.24 -12.93
CA MET A 543 18.66 19.72 -12.27
C MET A 543 19.87 19.81 -13.16
N VAL A 544 21.00 20.16 -12.59
CA VAL A 544 22.33 20.07 -13.19
C VAL A 544 23.10 19.00 -12.45
N ASN A 545 23.50 17.96 -13.16
CA ASN A 545 24.26 16.83 -12.64
C ASN A 545 25.69 16.91 -13.18
N PHE A 546 26.65 16.92 -12.27
CA PHE A 546 28.08 16.86 -12.55
C PHE A 546 28.65 15.55 -12.03
N SER A 547 29.46 14.86 -12.84
CA SER A 547 30.15 13.61 -12.44
C SER A 547 31.48 13.55 -13.16
N LYS A 548 32.58 13.52 -12.39
CA LYS A 548 33.93 13.49 -12.97
C LYS A 548 34.89 12.70 -12.08
N PRO A 549 35.58 11.68 -12.62
CA PRO A 549 36.74 11.08 -11.97
C PRO A 549 37.95 12.00 -12.12
N ILE A 550 38.73 12.15 -11.02
CA ILE A 550 39.94 12.97 -10.95
C ILE A 550 40.99 12.11 -10.21
N GLU A 551 41.84 11.41 -10.93
CA GLU A 551 42.81 10.46 -10.38
C GLU A 551 42.14 9.44 -9.41
N ASP A 552 42.57 9.40 -8.16
CA ASP A 552 42.01 8.55 -7.08
C ASP A 552 40.67 9.05 -6.54
N PHE A 553 40.18 10.22 -6.99
CA PHE A 553 38.96 10.82 -6.52
C PHE A 553 37.84 10.72 -7.54
N ASN A 554 36.60 10.51 -7.08
CA ASN A 554 35.39 10.75 -7.87
C ASN A 554 34.58 11.86 -7.23
N VAL A 555 34.18 12.84 -8.02
CA VAL A 555 33.33 13.93 -7.57
C VAL A 555 32.01 13.91 -8.31
N ASN A 556 30.91 13.78 -7.55
CA ASN A 556 29.55 13.87 -8.04
C ASN A 556 28.87 15.08 -7.38
N ALA A 557 28.23 15.91 -8.16
CA ALA A 557 27.46 17.02 -7.63
C ALA A 557 26.12 17.18 -8.36
N ILE A 558 25.12 17.62 -7.63
CA ILE A 558 23.81 17.97 -8.17
C ILE A 558 23.37 19.30 -7.57
N VAL A 559 22.86 20.18 -8.44
CA VAL A 559 22.13 21.39 -8.02
C VAL A 559 20.79 21.37 -8.74
N GLY A 560 19.72 21.64 -8.00
CA GLY A 560 18.39 21.60 -8.59
C GLY A 560 17.41 22.53 -7.93
N PHE A 561 16.40 22.89 -8.71
CA PHE A 561 15.25 23.67 -8.30
C PHE A 561 13.99 22.83 -8.51
N ASN A 562 13.17 22.75 -7.47
CA ASN A 562 11.93 21.98 -7.45
C ASN A 562 10.72 22.90 -7.20
N THR A 563 9.63 22.63 -7.90
CA THR A 563 8.31 23.18 -7.58
C THR A 563 7.31 22.06 -7.44
N ASN A 564 6.48 22.15 -6.41
CA ASN A 564 5.40 21.19 -6.16
C ASN A 564 4.10 21.95 -5.88
N GLU A 565 3.06 21.66 -6.64
CA GLU A 565 1.72 22.21 -6.45
C GLU A 565 0.75 21.07 -6.16
N ARG A 566 0.00 21.17 -5.07
CA ARG A 566 -1.04 20.22 -4.66
C ARG A 566 -2.36 20.94 -4.53
N LYS A 567 -3.41 20.35 -5.14
CA LYS A 567 -4.79 20.77 -5.00
C LYS A 567 -5.62 19.59 -4.55
N TYR A 568 -6.40 19.80 -3.52
CA TYR A 568 -7.38 18.85 -3.01
C TYR A 568 -8.73 19.55 -2.89
N GLU A 569 -9.72 18.98 -3.54
CA GLU A 569 -11.08 19.52 -3.57
C GLU A 569 -12.08 18.38 -3.38
N TRP A 570 -13.12 18.63 -2.63
CA TRP A 570 -14.28 17.76 -2.62
C TRP A 570 -15.58 18.56 -2.46
N ASN A 571 -16.64 18.04 -3.07
CA ASN A 571 -18.01 18.47 -2.87
C ASN A 571 -18.78 17.28 -2.32
N GLN A 572 -19.65 17.53 -1.35
CA GLN A 572 -20.49 16.53 -0.71
C GLN A 572 -21.94 17.01 -0.70
N GLU A 573 -22.83 16.11 -1.02
CA GLU A 573 -24.26 16.25 -0.91
C GLU A 573 -24.77 15.16 0.02
N MET A 574 -25.60 15.53 0.98
CA MET A 574 -26.13 14.66 2.01
C MET A 574 -27.59 14.93 2.23
N ILE A 575 -28.36 13.86 2.24
CA ILE A 575 -29.78 13.87 2.57
C ILE A 575 -30.06 12.95 3.75
N THR A 576 -31.04 13.33 4.51
CA THR A 576 -31.66 12.54 5.58
C THR A 576 -33.16 12.45 5.32
N ASN A 577 -33.83 11.48 5.96
CA ASN A 577 -35.26 11.27 5.81
C ASN A 577 -35.66 10.96 4.35
N LEU A 578 -35.34 9.71 3.93
CA LEU A 578 -35.66 9.24 2.57
C LEU A 578 -37.16 9.04 2.41
N ASP A 579 -37.79 9.69 1.41
CA ASP A 579 -39.20 9.48 1.06
C ASP A 579 -39.45 8.05 0.56
N LEU A 580 -38.62 7.58 -0.40
CA LEU A 580 -38.60 6.19 -0.87
C LEU A 580 -37.52 5.42 -0.10
N PRO A 581 -37.90 4.42 0.70
CA PRO A 581 -37.02 3.87 1.76
C PRO A 581 -35.68 3.30 1.30
N THR A 582 -35.58 2.84 0.06
CA THR A 582 -34.37 2.14 -0.48
C THR A 582 -33.80 2.81 -1.72
N TRP A 583 -34.31 3.98 -2.12
CA TRP A 583 -33.81 4.70 -3.28
C TRP A 583 -32.77 5.75 -2.87
N PHE A 584 -31.51 5.42 -3.10
CA PHE A 584 -30.37 6.27 -2.77
C PHE A 584 -30.08 7.27 -3.87
N ASN A 585 -30.73 8.42 -3.79
CA ASN A 585 -30.58 9.53 -4.72
C ASN A 585 -30.76 10.86 -3.98
N VAL A 586 -29.98 11.88 -4.33
CA VAL A 586 -30.02 13.21 -3.67
C VAL A 586 -31.38 13.87 -3.76
N SER A 587 -32.15 13.56 -4.80
CA SER A 587 -33.52 14.09 -4.97
C SER A 587 -34.57 13.39 -4.09
N ASN A 588 -34.21 12.31 -3.40
CA ASN A 588 -35.12 11.52 -2.54
C ASN A 588 -35.01 11.98 -1.07
N SER A 589 -35.32 13.22 -0.80
CA SER A 589 -35.18 13.80 0.54
C SER A 589 -36.47 14.43 1.05
N GLY A 590 -36.93 14.01 2.23
CA GLY A 590 -37.99 14.67 2.97
C GLY A 590 -37.54 15.94 3.70
N GLU A 591 -36.23 16.26 3.66
CA GLU A 591 -35.65 17.45 4.28
C GLU A 591 -34.75 18.20 3.28
N THR A 592 -34.37 19.44 3.62
CA THR A 592 -33.43 20.20 2.81
C THR A 592 -32.06 19.53 2.73
N PRO A 593 -31.54 19.19 1.55
CA PRO A 593 -30.23 18.59 1.39
C PRO A 593 -29.12 19.45 1.97
N GLN A 594 -28.15 18.83 2.63
CA GLN A 594 -26.95 19.52 3.11
C GLN A 594 -25.85 19.44 2.06
N ILE A 595 -25.29 20.59 1.71
CA ILE A 595 -24.19 20.69 0.75
C ILE A 595 -22.95 21.18 1.49
N ARG A 596 -21.83 20.49 1.32
CA ARG A 596 -20.53 20.87 1.89
C ARG A 596 -19.46 20.83 0.80
N ALA A 597 -18.47 21.68 0.91
CA ALA A 597 -17.32 21.70 0.01
C ALA A 597 -16.05 22.03 0.78
N ASN A 598 -14.95 21.48 0.31
CA ASN A 598 -13.62 21.81 0.82
C ASN A 598 -12.66 22.02 -0.35
N ARG A 599 -11.77 23.00 -0.25
CA ARG A 599 -10.73 23.26 -1.23
C ARG A 599 -9.44 23.59 -0.52
N GLN A 600 -8.38 22.88 -0.87
CA GLN A 600 -7.06 23.08 -0.33
C GLN A 600 -6.06 23.27 -1.47
N HIS A 601 -5.21 24.27 -1.36
CA HIS A 601 -4.16 24.55 -2.30
C HIS A 601 -2.85 24.81 -1.58
N ARG A 602 -1.82 24.04 -1.91
CA ARG A 602 -0.48 24.14 -1.36
C ARG A 602 0.54 24.25 -2.46
N ARG A 603 1.50 25.15 -2.31
CA ARG A 603 2.68 25.28 -3.16
C ARG A 603 3.94 25.21 -2.32
N LEU A 604 4.90 24.45 -2.81
CA LEU A 604 6.22 24.33 -2.22
C LEU A 604 7.26 24.58 -3.32
N MET A 605 8.26 25.39 -3.03
CA MET A 605 9.44 25.57 -3.87
C MET A 605 10.67 25.18 -3.07
N GLY A 606 11.66 24.57 -3.73
CA GLY A 606 12.89 24.14 -3.08
C GLY A 606 14.11 24.32 -3.97
N LEU A 607 15.14 24.96 -3.41
CA LEU A 607 16.48 24.98 -3.99
C LEU A 607 17.34 23.99 -3.21
N TYR A 608 18.00 23.07 -3.91
CA TYR A 608 18.80 22.04 -3.26
C TYR A 608 20.12 21.79 -3.99
N GLY A 609 21.07 21.28 -3.23
CA GLY A 609 22.34 20.83 -3.77
C GLY A 609 22.93 19.69 -2.95
N GLN A 610 23.71 18.85 -3.62
CA GLN A 610 24.48 17.78 -3.00
C GLN A 610 25.84 17.69 -3.70
N VAL A 611 26.88 17.49 -2.90
CA VAL A 611 28.22 17.17 -3.39
C VAL A 611 28.69 15.92 -2.70
N GLU A 612 29.14 14.94 -3.47
CA GLU A 612 29.75 13.71 -2.98
C GLU A 612 31.17 13.61 -3.53
N GLY A 613 32.13 13.41 -2.63
CA GLY A 613 33.49 13.04 -2.95
C GLY A 613 33.80 11.63 -2.51
N SER A 614 34.46 10.83 -3.35
CA SER A 614 35.02 9.55 -2.93
C SER A 614 36.51 9.50 -3.20
N TRP A 615 37.24 8.80 -2.33
CA TRP A 615 38.69 8.55 -2.45
C TRP A 615 38.96 7.05 -2.46
N LYS A 616 39.59 6.57 -3.55
CA LYS A 616 39.95 5.17 -3.78
C LYS A 616 38.82 4.18 -3.59
N ASP A 617 37.57 4.60 -3.83
CA ASP A 617 36.37 3.81 -3.55
C ASP A 617 36.28 3.25 -2.10
N MET A 618 37.04 3.82 -1.19
CA MET A 618 37.15 3.42 0.21
C MET A 618 36.49 4.42 1.16
N VAL A 619 36.70 5.72 0.94
CA VAL A 619 36.12 6.80 1.76
C VAL A 619 35.16 7.60 0.91
N TYR A 620 33.96 7.82 1.42
CA TYR A 620 32.93 8.63 0.78
C TYR A 620 32.44 9.69 1.75
N LEU A 621 32.31 10.91 1.29
CA LEU A 621 31.74 12.05 2.03
C LEU A 621 30.69 12.72 1.17
N THR A 622 29.49 12.88 1.70
CA THR A 622 28.39 13.58 1.04
C THR A 622 27.88 14.73 1.88
N VAL A 623 27.78 15.91 1.28
CA VAL A 623 27.17 17.10 1.87
C VAL A 623 25.95 17.48 1.08
N THR A 624 24.83 17.67 1.76
CA THR A 624 23.54 18.04 1.17
C THR A 624 23.02 19.31 1.83
N ALA A 625 22.45 20.20 1.04
CA ALA A 625 21.79 21.40 1.52
C ALA A 625 20.50 21.63 0.75
N ARG A 626 19.44 22.05 1.45
CA ARG A 626 18.17 22.43 0.84
C ARG A 626 17.51 23.57 1.59
N ASN A 627 16.89 24.47 0.84
CA ASN A 627 15.99 25.48 1.37
C ASN A 627 14.61 25.34 0.71
N ASP A 628 13.57 25.24 1.52
CA ASP A 628 12.19 25.21 1.05
C ASP A 628 11.47 26.52 1.38
N TRP A 629 10.51 26.88 0.51
CA TRP A 629 9.54 27.96 0.70
C TRP A 629 8.15 27.37 0.59
N SER A 630 7.39 27.40 1.69
CA SER A 630 6.03 26.85 1.74
C SER A 630 4.95 27.94 1.79
N SER A 631 3.90 27.76 0.98
CA SER A 631 2.72 28.62 1.00
C SER A 631 1.83 28.45 2.23
N THR A 632 2.05 27.41 3.04
CA THR A 632 1.24 27.11 4.24
C THR A 632 1.69 27.87 5.48
N LEU A 633 2.85 28.50 5.41
CA LEU A 633 3.46 29.24 6.52
C LEU A 633 3.38 30.76 6.31
N PRO A 634 3.38 31.55 7.40
CA PRO A 634 3.42 33.01 7.30
C PRO A 634 4.70 33.50 6.60
N LYS A 635 4.65 34.59 5.85
CA LYS A 635 5.79 35.11 5.05
C LYS A 635 7.10 35.19 5.84
N LYS A 636 7.08 35.53 7.13
CA LYS A 636 8.27 35.60 7.98
C LYS A 636 8.90 34.26 8.33
N ASN A 637 8.17 33.14 8.21
CA ASN A 637 8.60 31.81 8.56
C ASN A 637 8.45 30.81 7.40
N ASN A 638 8.13 31.26 6.18
CA ASN A 638 7.85 30.37 5.05
C ASN A 638 9.12 29.79 4.43
N SER A 639 10.28 30.33 4.72
CA SER A 639 11.59 29.89 4.27
C SER A 639 12.31 29.14 5.38
N TYR A 640 12.77 27.91 5.12
CA TYR A 640 13.50 27.12 6.10
C TYR A 640 14.57 26.27 5.42
N PHE A 641 15.76 26.29 6.05
CA PHE A 641 16.97 25.65 5.55
C PHE A 641 17.30 24.40 6.38
N TYR A 642 17.76 23.36 5.69
CA TYR A 642 18.21 22.14 6.36
C TYR A 642 19.40 21.49 5.63
N PRO A 643 20.50 21.31 6.35
CA PRO A 643 21.70 20.63 5.88
C PRO A 643 21.69 19.13 6.23
N GLY A 644 22.51 18.39 5.50
CA GLY A 644 22.86 17.00 5.80
C GLY A 644 24.30 16.72 5.47
N ILE A 645 24.94 15.86 6.25
CA ILE A 645 26.28 15.34 6.00
C ILE A 645 26.29 13.82 6.28
N THR A 646 26.91 13.07 5.36
CA THR A 646 27.06 11.62 5.57
C THR A 646 28.45 11.17 5.16
N GLY A 647 28.99 10.21 5.90
CA GLY A 647 30.27 9.59 5.62
C GLY A 647 30.19 8.06 5.58
N SER A 648 30.94 7.45 4.70
CA SER A 648 31.09 6.01 4.58
C SER A 648 32.56 5.65 4.48
N PHE A 649 33.02 4.67 5.25
CA PHE A 649 34.39 4.17 5.26
C PHE A 649 34.41 2.64 5.15
N ILE A 650 34.98 2.14 4.06
CA ILE A 650 35.13 0.71 3.78
C ILE A 650 36.50 0.27 4.31
N PHE A 651 36.56 -0.09 5.58
CA PHE A 651 37.83 -0.41 6.23
C PHE A 651 38.43 -1.75 5.74
N THR A 652 37.67 -2.62 5.13
CA THR A 652 38.19 -3.87 4.53
C THR A 652 39.12 -3.63 3.35
N GLU A 653 39.09 -2.44 2.70
CA GLU A 653 40.08 -2.11 1.68
C GLU A 653 41.51 -1.98 2.23
N LEU A 654 41.65 -1.74 3.52
CA LEU A 654 42.95 -1.70 4.23
C LEU A 654 43.43 -3.08 4.72
N LEU A 655 42.56 -4.10 4.67
CA LEU A 655 42.92 -5.43 5.18
C LEU A 655 43.68 -6.24 4.11
N ASN A 656 44.61 -7.07 4.59
CA ASN A 656 45.35 -7.99 3.72
C ASN A 656 44.40 -9.12 3.21
N LYS A 657 44.84 -9.82 2.15
CA LYS A 657 44.03 -10.87 1.49
C LYS A 657 43.65 -12.03 2.43
N ASP A 658 44.48 -12.32 3.43
CA ASP A 658 44.23 -13.45 4.37
C ASP A 658 43.11 -13.12 5.35
N ILE A 659 43.06 -11.91 5.87
CA ILE A 659 41.97 -11.44 6.73
C ILE A 659 40.67 -11.31 5.94
N ARG A 660 40.73 -10.88 4.68
CA ARG A 660 39.54 -10.78 3.78
C ARG A 660 38.84 -12.13 3.52
N LYS A 661 39.53 -13.26 3.70
CA LYS A 661 38.90 -14.59 3.65
C LYS A 661 37.86 -14.78 4.76
N TYR A 662 38.09 -14.13 5.92
CA TYR A 662 37.20 -14.19 7.08
C TYR A 662 36.24 -13.00 7.13
N ILE A 663 36.76 -11.78 6.93
CA ILE A 663 35.98 -10.54 6.89
C ILE A 663 35.90 -10.09 5.43
N SER A 664 34.86 -10.55 4.73
CA SER A 664 34.72 -10.31 3.29
C SER A 664 34.39 -8.87 2.95
N PHE A 665 33.62 -8.21 3.83
CA PHE A 665 33.22 -6.80 3.69
C PHE A 665 33.06 -6.17 5.08
N GLY A 666 33.47 -4.92 5.21
CA GLY A 666 33.28 -4.12 6.41
C GLY A 666 33.19 -2.64 6.07
N LYS A 667 32.07 -2.02 6.44
CA LYS A 667 31.77 -0.61 6.20
C LYS A 667 31.27 0.04 7.48
N PHE A 668 31.91 1.13 7.89
CA PHE A 668 31.42 2.05 8.90
C PHE A 668 30.74 3.24 8.23
N ARG A 669 29.60 3.69 8.77
CA ARG A 669 28.86 4.84 8.24
C ARG A 669 28.42 5.77 9.36
N VAL A 670 28.37 7.05 9.03
CA VAL A 670 27.88 8.11 9.91
C VAL A 670 27.01 9.06 9.10
N ALA A 671 25.90 9.47 9.68
CA ALA A 671 25.00 10.45 9.08
C ALA A 671 24.47 11.42 10.12
N TRP A 672 24.37 12.68 9.71
CA TRP A 672 23.69 13.72 10.46
C TRP A 672 22.91 14.58 9.48
N GLY A 673 21.68 14.95 9.84
CA GLY A 673 20.88 15.81 8.99
C GLY A 673 19.69 16.42 9.70
N LYS A 674 19.15 17.44 9.06
CA LYS A 674 17.88 18.06 9.43
C LYS A 674 16.89 17.92 8.30
N THR A 675 15.60 17.88 8.65
CA THR A 675 14.48 17.99 7.71
C THR A 675 13.41 18.87 8.34
N GLY A 676 12.74 19.67 7.51
CA GLY A 676 11.59 20.44 7.95
C GLY A 676 10.28 19.70 7.59
N ASN A 677 9.20 19.98 8.30
CA ASN A 677 7.85 19.56 7.95
C ASN A 677 6.94 20.78 8.11
N ASP A 678 6.28 21.22 7.04
CA ASP A 678 5.38 22.37 7.06
C ASP A 678 3.97 21.97 7.52
N ALA A 679 3.19 22.96 7.93
CA ALA A 679 1.84 22.80 8.43
C ALA A 679 0.83 22.50 7.29
N SER A 680 -0.35 22.02 7.67
CA SER A 680 -1.50 21.95 6.75
C SER A 680 -1.90 23.34 6.25
N PRO A 681 -2.51 23.44 5.06
CA PRO A 681 -3.00 24.71 4.53
C PRO A 681 -3.98 25.42 5.49
N TYR A 682 -3.94 26.76 5.49
CA TYR A 682 -4.89 27.66 6.17
C TYR A 682 -4.84 27.66 7.71
N MET A 683 -3.81 27.08 8.32
CA MET A 683 -3.63 27.11 9.79
C MET A 683 -3.15 28.48 10.34
N THR A 684 -2.88 29.42 9.46
CA THR A 684 -2.42 30.79 9.85
C THR A 684 -3.56 31.77 10.15
N GLY A 685 -4.80 31.44 9.72
CA GLY A 685 -5.98 32.29 9.95
C GLY A 685 -7.09 31.51 10.66
N THR A 686 -7.86 32.19 11.50
CA THR A 686 -9.07 31.65 12.08
C THR A 686 -10.13 31.53 10.98
N THR A 687 -10.69 30.36 10.79
CA THR A 687 -11.77 30.11 9.82
C THR A 687 -13.13 30.21 10.50
N PHE A 688 -14.15 30.49 9.70
CA PHE A 688 -15.54 30.47 10.13
C PHE A 688 -16.27 29.38 9.36
N THR A 689 -17.13 28.64 10.04
CA THR A 689 -18.01 27.63 9.45
C THR A 689 -19.45 28.08 9.61
N GLN A 690 -20.32 27.62 8.70
CA GLN A 690 -21.75 27.84 8.83
C GLN A 690 -22.20 27.31 10.21
N ALA A 691 -22.88 28.12 10.97
CA ALA A 691 -23.30 27.75 12.30
C ALA A 691 -24.36 26.62 12.21
N THR A 692 -24.19 25.60 13.02
CA THR A 692 -25.25 24.68 13.41
C THR A 692 -25.33 24.78 14.91
N SER A 693 -26.48 25.10 15.46
CA SER A 693 -26.69 25.05 16.92
C SER A 693 -27.33 23.70 17.21
N ASP A 694 -26.51 22.76 17.59
CA ASP A 694 -26.94 21.49 18.18
C ASP A 694 -26.95 21.67 19.71
N ALA A 695 -28.10 21.97 20.25
CA ALA A 695 -28.34 21.83 21.68
C ALA A 695 -28.78 20.38 21.95
N SER A 696 -27.80 19.47 22.07
CA SER A 696 -28.05 18.04 22.29
C SER A 696 -29.15 17.81 23.31
N GLY A 697 -30.26 17.25 22.87
CA GLY A 697 -31.44 17.01 23.67
C GLY A 697 -32.46 18.14 23.75
N TRP A 698 -32.20 19.35 23.19
CA TRP A 698 -33.08 20.51 23.29
C TRP A 698 -33.52 21.08 21.93
N GLY A 699 -33.13 20.46 20.85
CA GLY A 699 -33.42 20.84 19.47
C GLY A 699 -32.21 21.39 18.72
N GLU A 700 -32.28 21.32 17.38
CA GLU A 700 -31.25 21.79 16.47
C GLU A 700 -31.75 23.03 15.74
N VAL A 701 -30.95 24.09 15.72
CA VAL A 701 -31.19 25.25 14.84
C VAL A 701 -30.29 25.15 13.62
N LYS A 702 -30.90 24.92 12.47
CA LYS A 702 -30.20 24.85 11.18
C LYS A 702 -30.21 26.22 10.51
N PHE A 703 -29.10 26.63 9.96
CA PHE A 703 -29.00 27.83 9.15
C PHE A 703 -28.88 27.46 7.67
N PRO A 704 -29.45 28.32 6.73
CA PRO A 704 -30.09 29.62 6.98
C PRO A 704 -31.44 29.50 7.68
N LEU A 705 -31.65 30.32 8.73
CA LEU A 705 -32.93 30.43 9.43
C LEU A 705 -33.68 31.66 8.92
N GLY A 706 -34.88 31.47 8.36
CA GLY A 706 -35.64 32.56 7.75
C GLY A 706 -34.89 33.29 6.63
N GLY A 707 -34.03 32.59 5.89
CA GLY A 707 -33.17 33.15 4.83
C GLY A 707 -31.90 33.84 5.31
N VAL A 708 -31.62 33.83 6.63
CA VAL A 708 -30.41 34.45 7.21
C VAL A 708 -29.41 33.39 7.61
N ASN A 709 -28.20 33.49 7.08
CA ASN A 709 -27.07 32.64 7.49
C ASN A 709 -26.40 33.13 8.78
N ALA A 710 -25.90 32.18 9.56
CA ALA A 710 -25.00 32.47 10.70
C ALA A 710 -23.70 31.67 10.56
N PHE A 711 -22.62 32.22 11.08
CA PHE A 711 -21.30 31.62 11.07
C PHE A 711 -20.74 31.59 12.50
N THR A 712 -20.09 30.50 12.82
CA THR A 712 -19.35 30.33 14.09
C THR A 712 -17.85 30.27 13.80
N ALA A 713 -17.03 30.83 14.69
CA ALA A 713 -15.59 30.68 14.59
C ALA A 713 -15.20 29.23 14.83
N SER A 714 -14.22 28.75 14.09
CA SER A 714 -13.63 27.42 14.32
C SER A 714 -13.10 27.33 15.76
N ASN A 715 -13.19 26.13 16.35
CA ASN A 715 -12.58 25.83 17.65
C ASN A 715 -11.04 25.90 17.61
N SER A 716 -10.45 25.98 16.42
CA SER A 716 -9.00 26.15 16.20
C SER A 716 -8.68 27.59 15.82
N MET A 717 -7.88 28.26 16.65
CA MET A 717 -7.41 29.62 16.37
C MET A 717 -6.23 29.59 15.40
N GLY A 718 -6.24 30.44 14.38
CA GLY A 718 -5.13 30.61 13.45
C GLY A 718 -3.87 31.16 14.14
N ASN A 719 -2.71 30.66 13.74
CA ASN A 719 -1.43 31.08 14.28
C ASN A 719 -0.59 31.87 13.25
N ASN A 720 -0.55 33.19 13.35
CA ASN A 720 0.24 34.08 12.50
C ASN A 720 1.77 33.96 12.74
N ASN A 721 2.20 33.18 13.73
CA ASN A 721 3.60 32.90 14.02
C ASN A 721 3.98 31.42 13.80
N LEU A 722 3.18 30.72 13.04
CA LEU A 722 3.39 29.29 12.73
C LEU A 722 4.77 29.08 12.11
N LYS A 723 5.48 28.08 12.59
CA LYS A 723 6.81 27.66 12.11
C LYS A 723 6.75 26.21 11.63
N PRO A 724 7.69 25.79 10.76
CA PRO A 724 7.81 24.38 10.40
C PRO A 724 8.31 23.55 11.60
N GLU A 725 7.89 22.33 11.73
CA GLU A 725 8.54 21.35 12.60
C GLU A 725 9.92 21.02 12.02
N MET A 726 10.96 21.01 12.86
CA MET A 726 12.33 20.71 12.45
C MET A 726 12.80 19.42 13.13
N THR A 727 13.01 18.38 12.34
CA THR A 727 13.55 17.09 12.79
C THR A 727 15.05 17.08 12.59
N THR A 728 15.80 16.80 13.65
CA THR A 728 17.25 16.55 13.61
C THR A 728 17.51 15.09 13.93
N GLU A 729 18.33 14.45 13.14
CA GLU A 729 18.69 13.02 13.32
C GLU A 729 20.19 12.84 13.11
N TRP A 730 20.78 11.95 13.91
CA TRP A 730 22.11 11.39 13.66
C TRP A 730 22.05 9.86 13.69
N GLU A 731 22.90 9.22 12.91
CA GLU A 731 22.97 7.77 12.74
C GLU A 731 24.41 7.31 12.71
N LEU A 732 24.69 6.20 13.39
CA LEU A 732 25.91 5.42 13.26
C LEU A 732 25.53 4.02 12.75
N GLY A 733 26.27 3.51 11.79
CA GLY A 733 26.00 2.20 11.22
C GLY A 733 27.24 1.39 10.95
N LEU A 734 27.09 0.07 11.01
CA LEU A 734 28.11 -0.92 10.72
C LEU A 734 27.51 -2.02 9.85
N ASN A 735 28.06 -2.18 8.65
CA ASN A 735 27.74 -3.30 7.76
C ASN A 735 28.94 -4.23 7.73
N MET A 736 28.71 -5.51 7.97
CA MET A 736 29.77 -6.52 7.92
C MET A 736 29.29 -7.77 7.19
N ALA A 737 30.22 -8.39 6.46
CA ALA A 737 30.02 -9.70 5.89
C ALA A 737 31.25 -10.57 6.15
N PHE A 738 31.02 -11.84 6.47
CA PHE A 738 32.05 -12.81 6.89
C PHE A 738 32.00 -14.05 6.00
N PHE A 739 33.12 -14.80 5.99
CA PHE A 739 33.23 -16.12 5.39
C PHE A 739 32.76 -16.16 3.93
N ARG A 740 33.32 -15.27 3.10
CA ARG A 740 32.89 -15.08 1.69
C ARG A 740 31.38 -14.80 1.60
N ASN A 741 30.90 -13.90 2.46
CA ASN A 741 29.53 -13.39 2.52
C ASN A 741 28.43 -14.42 2.91
N ARG A 742 28.81 -15.53 3.55
CA ARG A 742 27.86 -16.50 4.08
C ARG A 742 27.09 -15.98 5.32
N LEU A 743 27.69 -15.03 6.03
CA LEU A 743 27.06 -14.35 7.14
C LEU A 743 27.24 -12.85 6.95
N ALA A 744 26.14 -12.12 6.95
CA ALA A 744 26.15 -10.65 6.87
C ALA A 744 25.21 -10.06 7.91
N PHE A 745 25.58 -8.90 8.44
CA PHE A 745 24.69 -8.13 9.28
C PHE A 745 24.82 -6.63 9.00
N ASP A 746 23.71 -5.90 9.20
CA ASP A 746 23.61 -4.46 9.13
C ASP A 746 23.08 -3.96 10.47
N PHE A 747 23.88 -3.15 11.15
CA PHE A 747 23.54 -2.53 12.41
C PHE A 747 23.46 -1.02 12.22
N ALA A 748 22.39 -0.39 12.73
CA ALA A 748 22.23 1.05 12.75
C ALA A 748 21.70 1.51 14.10
N TYR A 749 22.39 2.47 14.71
CA TYR A 749 21.91 3.20 15.87
C TYR A 749 21.59 4.64 15.46
N TYR A 750 20.44 5.13 15.81
CA TYR A 750 19.99 6.48 15.46
C TYR A 750 19.30 7.16 16.64
N ASN A 751 19.38 8.49 16.64
CA ASN A 751 18.65 9.33 17.57
C ASN A 751 18.00 10.46 16.79
N ARG A 752 16.70 10.64 17.01
CA ARG A 752 15.88 11.64 16.34
C ARG A 752 15.19 12.54 17.36
N SER A 753 15.18 13.85 17.07
CA SER A 753 14.46 14.85 17.86
C SER A 753 13.73 15.80 16.93
N THR A 754 12.43 15.98 17.15
CA THR A 754 11.60 16.96 16.43
C THR A 754 11.25 18.11 17.37
N LYS A 755 11.47 19.32 16.88
CA LYS A 755 11.17 20.58 17.59
C LYS A 755 10.51 21.56 16.62
N ASN A 756 9.75 22.49 17.19
CA ASN A 756 9.07 23.52 16.44
C ASN A 756 9.56 24.91 16.90
#